data_352b8e34e3a65792174b027e96a4922b
#
_entry.id   352b8e34e3a65792174b027e96a4922b
#
_cell.length_a   1.000
_cell.length_b   1.000
_cell.length_c   1.000
_cell.angle_alpha   90.00
_cell.angle_beta   90.00
_cell.angle_gamma   90.00
#
_symmetry.space_group_name_H-M   'P 1'
#
loop_
_entity.id
_entity.type
_entity.pdbx_description
1 polymer ?
#
loop_
_entity_poly.entity_id
_entity_poly.type
_entity_poly.pdbx_seq_one_letter_code
_entity_poly.pdbx_strand_id
1 'polypeptide(L)'
;MPANSFLRPERTHTGAAVLLIGLVIVFLFRIEDPYHFALLFSTFFMAIVRPFPFKQWTSIDICLGLITVYDLASCPYAEYSAPAIRHACVSLLCFVAYLISRRLFTSARAGRILLQGSYLPVGAALFLAGCSFFIFRQSVWTAGFQDTYHLRFLFRPLGYITNVWAEILLVLLGWVCLVRRCSNLFVFVVTEAILLSFSRGAYIAWGVYLIVWMLSVTPAREKWRLPAIGLIAVVLTGIFFQEEMKTTLQMNRTVSQQRSTEGRITATQAGWNAFVRRPIQGYGNGNYAHAADRWLNQDSTMPYTSFAPNILIRLLTEKGIAGSLLFLILAVAVVRSLLKHPERQENRIIGCTFVAIIVKEMTQATLFDTPFALLMLYIMLAYLQKEETCGEEEQPRPLWANSQLTIPVVLSALYLVQLQFDLRRKENNRYLQESGEAWKEGKYTEAIRRTERTEKQTSGLINRGMIYMQYYRTTKKTEYLRKASEAFREAHRRHPDDVEVRYLSMRLYTHARMPERALPVARELATNYPKHSLYLAALSDVLYQQNQKEAALQPLTEAIRYTPRLLTGQRIRELKRHDRKFYDALLQQLCALTPADGDSPADYARYGYIARWCGNRALSDKYLRIAVERLPNLATPWHLLGDDDKYRLLIYGAFRKKQPTTDFFENKEITDWELFVRSYRHKFESRYGCLLTDIGTR
;
A
#
# COMPACT_ATOMS: atom_id res chain seq x y z
N MET A 1 -53.93 18.26 -3.44
CA MET A 1 -53.15 17.02 -3.71
C MET A 1 -52.16 16.81 -2.58
N PRO A 2 -52.16 15.69 -1.88
CA PRO A 2 -51.30 15.53 -0.70
C PRO A 2 -49.86 15.32 -1.13
N ALA A 3 -48.97 16.23 -0.68
CA ALA A 3 -47.52 16.21 -0.90
C ALA A 3 -46.78 15.05 -0.21
N ASN A 4 -47.51 14.08 0.34
CA ASN A 4 -46.96 12.95 1.15
C ASN A 4 -46.67 11.66 0.38
N SER A 5 -46.77 11.65 -0.95
CA SER A 5 -46.55 10.41 -1.74
C SER A 5 -45.11 10.12 -2.12
N PHE A 6 -44.17 11.06 -1.88
CA PHE A 6 -42.78 10.92 -2.36
C PHE A 6 -41.87 10.09 -1.44
N LEU A 7 -42.23 9.81 -0.20
CA LEU A 7 -41.34 9.14 0.77
C LEU A 7 -42.02 7.92 1.42
N ARG A 8 -42.50 6.94 0.64
CA ARG A 8 -42.80 5.62 1.21
C ARG A 8 -41.50 5.00 1.69
N PRO A 9 -41.37 4.56 2.97
CA PRO A 9 -40.12 4.03 3.56
C PRO A 9 -39.49 2.91 2.73
N GLU A 10 -40.27 2.06 2.09
CA GLU A 10 -39.78 0.99 1.22
C GLU A 10 -39.04 1.47 -0.03
N ARG A 11 -39.45 2.60 -0.65
CA ARG A 11 -38.77 3.15 -1.82
C ARG A 11 -37.42 3.76 -1.43
N THR A 12 -37.38 4.44 -0.31
CA THR A 12 -36.13 5.01 0.24
C THR A 12 -35.12 3.93 0.61
N HIS A 13 -35.55 2.87 1.28
CA HIS A 13 -34.68 1.73 1.61
C HIS A 13 -34.18 1.01 0.34
N THR A 14 -35.04 0.83 -0.66
CA THR A 14 -34.63 0.26 -1.96
C THR A 14 -33.58 1.13 -2.65
N GLY A 15 -33.76 2.45 -2.69
CA GLY A 15 -32.78 3.38 -3.25
C GLY A 15 -31.44 3.33 -2.52
N ALA A 16 -31.45 3.29 -1.19
CA ALA A 16 -30.23 3.17 -0.39
C ALA A 16 -29.50 1.82 -0.60
N ALA A 17 -30.24 0.72 -0.79
CA ALA A 17 -29.63 -0.57 -1.13
C ALA A 17 -28.92 -0.53 -2.49
N VAL A 18 -29.51 0.12 -3.50
CA VAL A 18 -28.88 0.30 -4.82
C VAL A 18 -27.62 1.17 -4.72
N LEU A 19 -27.66 2.24 -3.91
CA LEU A 19 -26.48 3.08 -3.68
C LEU A 19 -25.35 2.33 -2.98
N LEU A 20 -25.64 1.46 -2.00
CA LEU A 20 -24.64 0.61 -1.37
C LEU A 20 -24.02 -0.37 -2.37
N ILE A 21 -24.81 -0.94 -3.30
CA ILE A 21 -24.27 -1.76 -4.40
C ILE A 21 -23.35 -0.92 -5.29
N GLY A 22 -23.72 0.34 -5.60
CA GLY A 22 -22.85 1.28 -6.29
C GLY A 22 -21.51 1.49 -5.56
N LEU A 23 -21.54 1.63 -4.24
CA LEU A 23 -20.33 1.75 -3.43
C LEU A 23 -19.48 0.46 -3.47
N VAL A 24 -20.10 -0.71 -3.44
CA VAL A 24 -19.43 -2.00 -3.64
C VAL A 24 -18.70 -2.04 -4.99
N ILE A 25 -19.33 -1.57 -6.06
CA ILE A 25 -18.73 -1.50 -7.41
C ILE A 25 -17.50 -0.57 -7.38
N VAL A 26 -17.66 0.65 -6.86
CA VAL A 26 -16.56 1.64 -6.80
C VAL A 26 -15.35 1.09 -6.08
N PHE A 27 -15.54 0.40 -4.95
CA PHE A 27 -14.45 -0.16 -4.15
C PHE A 27 -13.83 -1.40 -4.78
N LEU A 28 -14.65 -2.30 -5.35
CA LEU A 28 -14.18 -3.54 -5.95
C LEU A 28 -13.33 -3.29 -7.19
N PHE A 29 -13.76 -2.36 -8.05
CA PHE A 29 -13.07 -2.02 -9.30
C PHE A 29 -12.04 -0.88 -9.14
N ARG A 30 -11.90 -0.30 -7.94
CA ARG A 30 -10.98 0.81 -7.65
C ARG A 30 -11.19 1.99 -8.61
N ILE A 31 -12.45 2.30 -8.90
CA ILE A 31 -12.83 3.37 -9.84
C ILE A 31 -12.33 4.72 -9.33
N GLU A 32 -12.49 4.95 -8.01
CA GLU A 32 -12.09 6.20 -7.35
C GLU A 32 -11.60 5.91 -5.93
N ASP A 33 -10.79 6.81 -5.37
CA ASP A 33 -10.37 6.72 -3.98
C ASP A 33 -11.55 7.08 -3.05
N PRO A 34 -11.97 6.15 -2.16
CA PRO A 34 -13.09 6.39 -1.24
C PRO A 34 -12.94 7.66 -0.40
N TYR A 35 -11.71 8.09 -0.13
CA TYR A 35 -11.43 9.30 0.63
C TYR A 35 -12.13 10.54 0.07
N HIS A 36 -12.13 10.72 -1.26
CA HIS A 36 -12.64 11.95 -1.90
C HIS A 36 -14.14 12.16 -1.72
N PHE A 37 -14.91 11.10 -1.50
CA PHE A 37 -16.36 11.19 -1.37
C PHE A 37 -16.91 10.59 -0.06
N ALA A 38 -16.04 10.13 0.84
CA ALA A 38 -16.45 9.45 2.06
C ALA A 38 -17.44 10.26 2.89
N LEU A 39 -17.15 11.53 3.13
CA LEU A 39 -18.03 12.42 3.91
C LEU A 39 -19.31 12.74 3.15
N LEU A 40 -19.24 12.97 1.83
CA LEU A 40 -20.41 13.23 0.98
C LEU A 40 -21.37 12.05 0.99
N PHE A 41 -20.87 10.83 0.74
CA PHE A 41 -21.69 9.62 0.78
C PHE A 41 -22.25 9.35 2.17
N SER A 42 -21.44 9.54 3.22
CA SER A 42 -21.91 9.37 4.61
C SER A 42 -23.05 10.33 4.93
N THR A 43 -22.92 11.61 4.55
CA THR A 43 -23.96 12.62 4.72
C THR A 43 -25.23 12.23 3.98
N PHE A 44 -25.11 11.84 2.71
CA PHE A 44 -26.21 11.46 1.84
C PHE A 44 -26.94 10.23 2.37
N PHE A 45 -26.22 9.18 2.77
CA PHE A 45 -26.82 7.99 3.37
C PHE A 45 -27.55 8.30 4.66
N MET A 46 -26.97 9.10 5.56
CA MET A 46 -27.60 9.46 6.83
C MET A 46 -28.82 10.36 6.63
N ALA A 47 -28.86 11.14 5.55
CA ALA A 47 -30.03 11.93 5.19
C ALA A 47 -31.18 11.10 4.63
N ILE A 48 -30.87 10.04 3.84
CA ILE A 48 -31.89 9.18 3.21
C ILE A 48 -32.43 8.14 4.17
N VAL A 49 -31.55 7.46 4.92
CA VAL A 49 -31.90 6.37 5.82
C VAL A 49 -31.54 6.74 7.24
N ARG A 50 -32.55 6.78 8.10
CA ARG A 50 -32.33 7.03 9.53
C ARG A 50 -31.79 5.79 10.20
N PRO A 51 -30.62 5.85 10.87
CA PRO A 51 -30.14 4.76 11.69
C PRO A 51 -31.03 4.55 12.92
N PHE A 52 -30.80 3.45 13.63
CA PHE A 52 -31.47 3.20 14.90
C PHE A 52 -31.06 4.24 15.96
N PRO A 53 -32.00 4.64 16.86
CA PRO A 53 -31.68 5.52 17.96
C PRO A 53 -30.66 4.86 18.91
N PHE A 54 -29.84 5.64 19.60
CA PHE A 54 -28.79 5.15 20.50
C PHE A 54 -29.26 4.13 21.54
N LYS A 55 -30.54 4.23 21.99
CA LYS A 55 -31.13 3.27 22.93
C LYS A 55 -31.20 1.84 22.38
N GLN A 56 -31.19 1.69 21.06
CA GLN A 56 -31.25 0.39 20.35
C GLN A 56 -29.86 -0.05 19.85
N TRP A 57 -28.81 0.63 20.26
CA TRP A 57 -27.44 0.27 19.87
C TRP A 57 -26.98 -0.97 20.62
N THR A 58 -26.41 -1.88 19.89
CA THR A 58 -25.77 -3.10 20.40
C THR A 58 -24.33 -2.84 20.79
N SER A 59 -23.69 -3.81 21.46
CA SER A 59 -22.25 -3.72 21.79
C SER A 59 -21.38 -3.55 20.52
N ILE A 60 -21.78 -4.16 19.39
CA ILE A 60 -21.05 -4.02 18.12
C ILE A 60 -21.16 -2.59 17.59
N ASP A 61 -22.37 -1.98 17.62
CA ASP A 61 -22.57 -0.58 17.19
C ASP A 61 -21.68 0.37 17.97
N ILE A 62 -21.68 0.20 19.29
CA ILE A 62 -20.87 1.04 20.19
C ILE A 62 -19.37 0.85 19.90
N CYS A 63 -18.90 -0.38 19.78
CA CYS A 63 -17.48 -0.65 19.47
C CYS A 63 -17.05 -0.06 18.13
N LEU A 64 -17.84 -0.25 17.06
CA LEU A 64 -17.54 0.31 15.74
C LEU A 64 -17.57 1.84 15.76
N GLY A 65 -18.53 2.43 16.48
CA GLY A 65 -18.61 3.87 16.70
C GLY A 65 -17.37 4.41 17.42
N LEU A 66 -16.97 3.77 18.54
CA LEU A 66 -15.77 4.15 19.29
C LEU A 66 -14.48 4.00 18.46
N ILE A 67 -14.36 2.93 17.67
CA ILE A 67 -13.22 2.76 16.75
C ILE A 67 -13.20 3.89 15.73
N THR A 68 -14.35 4.24 15.13
CA THR A 68 -14.43 5.34 14.16
C THR A 68 -14.06 6.68 14.79
N VAL A 69 -14.57 6.97 16.00
CA VAL A 69 -14.20 8.17 16.76
C VAL A 69 -12.71 8.19 17.09
N TYR A 70 -12.15 7.05 17.52
CA TYR A 70 -10.71 6.92 17.77
C TYR A 70 -9.89 7.18 16.51
N ASP A 71 -10.31 6.65 15.38
CA ASP A 71 -9.64 6.85 14.08
C ASP A 71 -9.64 8.32 13.67
N LEU A 72 -10.76 9.02 13.83
CA LEU A 72 -10.84 10.47 13.60
C LEU A 72 -9.99 11.28 14.59
N ALA A 73 -10.03 10.91 15.88
CA ALA A 73 -9.24 11.55 16.93
C ALA A 73 -7.73 11.31 16.77
N SER A 74 -7.32 10.27 16.02
CA SER A 74 -5.92 9.98 15.74
C SER A 74 -5.30 10.93 14.72
N CYS A 75 -6.10 11.59 13.87
CA CYS A 75 -5.59 12.42 12.78
C CYS A 75 -4.70 13.60 13.24
N PRO A 76 -5.01 14.35 14.32
CA PRO A 76 -4.19 15.46 14.78
C PRO A 76 -2.81 15.06 15.31
N TYR A 77 -2.67 13.89 15.94
CA TYR A 77 -1.42 13.44 16.53
C TYR A 77 -0.66 12.42 15.65
N ALA A 78 -1.25 12.03 14.52
CA ALA A 78 -0.62 11.10 13.60
C ALA A 78 0.74 11.63 13.13
N GLU A 79 1.70 10.73 12.95
CA GLU A 79 3.04 11.05 12.42
C GLU A 79 2.94 11.81 11.09
N TYR A 80 2.10 11.29 10.20
CA TYR A 80 1.70 11.97 8.96
C TYR A 80 0.18 11.99 8.88
N SER A 81 -0.40 13.17 8.77
CA SER A 81 -1.85 13.37 8.80
C SER A 81 -2.56 12.83 7.55
N ALA A 82 -1.92 12.89 6.38
CA ALA A 82 -2.56 12.49 5.12
C ALA A 82 -3.02 11.02 5.10
N PRO A 83 -2.20 10.01 5.44
CA PRO A 83 -2.66 8.63 5.54
C PRO A 83 -3.69 8.45 6.67
N ALA A 84 -3.53 9.15 7.81
CA ALA A 84 -4.47 9.03 8.93
C ALA A 84 -5.88 9.52 8.56
N ILE A 85 -6.00 10.67 7.93
CA ILE A 85 -7.27 11.23 7.44
C ILE A 85 -7.91 10.30 6.42
N ARG A 86 -7.13 9.75 5.49
CA ARG A 86 -7.63 8.80 4.49
C ARG A 86 -8.26 7.57 5.13
N HIS A 87 -7.57 6.94 6.08
CA HIS A 87 -8.07 5.76 6.79
C HIS A 87 -9.27 6.10 7.67
N ALA A 88 -9.25 7.24 8.36
CA ALA A 88 -10.37 7.70 9.19
C ALA A 88 -11.64 7.94 8.35
N CYS A 89 -11.52 8.54 7.17
CA CYS A 89 -12.64 8.72 6.24
C CYS A 89 -13.23 7.39 5.76
N VAL A 90 -12.38 6.40 5.45
CA VAL A 90 -12.84 5.06 5.08
C VAL A 90 -13.54 4.37 6.26
N SER A 91 -12.97 4.46 7.48
CA SER A 91 -13.57 3.93 8.70
C SER A 91 -14.96 4.53 8.95
N LEU A 92 -15.10 5.84 8.82
CA LEU A 92 -16.38 6.55 8.94
C LEU A 92 -17.39 6.07 7.89
N LEU A 93 -16.99 5.98 6.62
CA LEU A 93 -17.88 5.52 5.54
C LEU A 93 -18.34 4.08 5.76
N CYS A 94 -17.44 3.18 6.18
CA CYS A 94 -17.79 1.80 6.50
C CYS A 94 -18.75 1.73 7.70
N PHE A 95 -18.53 2.54 8.74
CA PHE A 95 -19.44 2.61 9.89
C PHE A 95 -20.83 3.12 9.51
N VAL A 96 -20.92 4.17 8.70
CA VAL A 96 -22.22 4.67 8.20
C VAL A 96 -22.90 3.61 7.33
N ALA A 97 -22.16 2.94 6.43
CA ALA A 97 -22.68 1.85 5.62
C ALA A 97 -23.19 0.68 6.48
N TYR A 98 -22.50 0.37 7.59
CA TYR A 98 -22.96 -0.60 8.57
C TYR A 98 -24.30 -0.20 9.21
N LEU A 99 -24.43 1.03 9.75
CA LEU A 99 -25.66 1.52 10.39
C LEU A 99 -26.85 1.47 9.42
N ILE A 100 -26.62 1.86 8.19
CA ILE A 100 -27.63 1.83 7.13
C ILE A 100 -28.00 0.40 6.76
N SER A 101 -27.00 -0.48 6.58
CA SER A 101 -27.23 -1.90 6.27
C SER A 101 -28.07 -2.59 7.36
N ARG A 102 -27.82 -2.28 8.63
CA ARG A 102 -28.70 -2.75 9.73
C ARG A 102 -30.16 -2.39 9.47
N ARG A 103 -30.43 -1.13 9.12
CA ARG A 103 -31.79 -0.66 8.82
C ARG A 103 -32.36 -1.30 7.56
N LEU A 104 -31.54 -1.49 6.51
CA LEU A 104 -31.98 -2.14 5.28
C LEU A 104 -32.36 -3.61 5.50
N PHE A 105 -31.67 -4.30 6.40
CA PHE A 105 -31.97 -5.71 6.69
C PHE A 105 -33.25 -5.91 7.49
N THR A 106 -33.89 -4.87 8.05
CA THR A 106 -35.24 -4.95 8.60
C THR A 106 -36.31 -5.02 7.49
N SER A 107 -35.99 -4.49 6.29
CA SER A 107 -36.86 -4.59 5.12
C SER A 107 -36.50 -5.82 4.28
N ALA A 108 -37.44 -6.79 4.16
CA ALA A 108 -37.20 -7.99 3.37
C ALA A 108 -36.86 -7.72 1.90
N ARG A 109 -37.42 -6.65 1.31
CA ARG A 109 -37.13 -6.23 -0.06
C ARG A 109 -35.74 -5.58 -0.18
N ALA A 110 -35.43 -4.58 0.64
CA ALA A 110 -34.16 -3.88 0.58
C ALA A 110 -32.98 -4.81 0.93
N GLY A 111 -33.12 -5.63 1.97
CA GLY A 111 -32.11 -6.63 2.33
C GLY A 111 -31.86 -7.65 1.23
N ARG A 112 -32.91 -8.09 0.53
CA ARG A 112 -32.77 -9.00 -0.62
C ARG A 112 -32.04 -8.33 -1.79
N ILE A 113 -32.38 -7.07 -2.10
CA ILE A 113 -31.71 -6.30 -3.15
C ILE A 113 -30.23 -6.15 -2.82
N LEU A 114 -29.88 -5.79 -1.58
CA LEU A 114 -28.48 -5.64 -1.16
C LEU A 114 -27.70 -6.96 -1.27
N LEU A 115 -28.28 -8.07 -0.78
CA LEU A 115 -27.63 -9.38 -0.84
C LEU A 115 -27.49 -9.90 -2.27
N GLN A 116 -28.56 -9.85 -3.07
CA GLN A 116 -28.59 -10.44 -4.41
C GLN A 116 -28.01 -9.50 -5.48
N GLY A 117 -28.22 -8.20 -5.35
CA GLY A 117 -27.74 -7.22 -6.33
C GLY A 117 -26.22 -7.11 -6.38
N SER A 118 -25.52 -7.46 -5.30
CA SER A 118 -24.06 -7.50 -5.29
C SER A 118 -23.44 -8.65 -6.12
N TYR A 119 -24.23 -9.66 -6.53
CA TYR A 119 -23.73 -10.77 -7.35
C TYR A 119 -23.24 -10.32 -8.72
N LEU A 120 -23.95 -9.42 -9.36
CA LEU A 120 -23.59 -8.98 -10.71
C LEU A 120 -22.17 -8.36 -10.76
N PRO A 121 -21.85 -7.35 -9.93
CA PRO A 121 -20.50 -6.80 -9.93
C PRO A 121 -19.43 -7.81 -9.47
N VAL A 122 -19.74 -8.68 -8.51
CA VAL A 122 -18.83 -9.73 -8.06
C VAL A 122 -18.57 -10.75 -9.17
N GLY A 123 -19.63 -11.20 -9.87
CA GLY A 123 -19.50 -12.11 -11.01
C GLY A 123 -18.68 -11.49 -12.15
N ALA A 124 -18.93 -10.22 -12.48
CA ALA A 124 -18.15 -9.49 -13.47
C ALA A 124 -16.66 -9.38 -13.08
N ALA A 125 -16.37 -9.08 -11.81
CA ALA A 125 -14.99 -8.98 -11.31
C ALA A 125 -14.26 -10.33 -11.39
N LEU A 126 -14.91 -11.43 -10.99
CA LEU A 126 -14.35 -12.79 -11.08
C LEU A 126 -14.11 -13.19 -12.54
N PHE A 127 -15.06 -12.91 -13.42
CA PHE A 127 -14.91 -13.19 -14.85
C PHE A 127 -13.75 -12.43 -15.47
N LEU A 128 -13.67 -11.12 -15.25
CA LEU A 128 -12.57 -10.29 -15.77
C LEU A 128 -11.21 -10.71 -15.18
N ALA A 129 -11.15 -11.00 -13.89
CA ALA A 129 -9.92 -11.49 -13.25
C ALA A 129 -9.51 -12.85 -13.82
N GLY A 130 -10.45 -13.77 -14.06
CA GLY A 130 -10.21 -15.07 -14.66
C GLY A 130 -9.71 -14.96 -16.11
N CYS A 131 -10.38 -14.21 -16.97
CA CYS A 131 -9.93 -13.95 -18.34
C CYS A 131 -8.52 -13.35 -18.35
N SER A 132 -8.29 -12.35 -17.51
CA SER A 132 -6.97 -11.71 -17.36
C SER A 132 -5.89 -12.69 -16.92
N PHE A 133 -6.22 -13.61 -16.01
CA PHE A 133 -5.29 -14.62 -15.52
C PHE A 133 -4.85 -15.58 -16.64
N PHE A 134 -5.79 -16.13 -17.42
CA PHE A 134 -5.46 -17.07 -18.48
C PHE A 134 -4.65 -16.42 -19.61
N ILE A 135 -5.03 -15.20 -20.01
CA ILE A 135 -4.27 -14.46 -21.04
C ILE A 135 -2.85 -14.18 -20.55
N PHE A 136 -2.69 -13.75 -19.30
CA PHE A 136 -1.39 -13.46 -18.72
C PHE A 136 -0.54 -14.73 -18.61
N ARG A 137 -1.10 -15.84 -18.14
CA ARG A 137 -0.40 -17.11 -18.02
C ARG A 137 0.09 -17.62 -19.38
N GLN A 138 -0.77 -17.55 -20.41
CA GLN A 138 -0.36 -17.94 -21.76
C GLN A 138 0.81 -17.10 -22.27
N SER A 139 0.77 -15.78 -22.05
CA SER A 139 1.87 -14.89 -22.46
C SER A 139 3.16 -15.17 -21.70
N VAL A 140 3.10 -15.49 -20.42
CA VAL A 140 4.26 -15.88 -19.60
C VAL A 140 4.88 -17.18 -20.11
N TRP A 141 4.06 -18.17 -20.47
CA TRP A 141 4.51 -19.44 -21.01
C TRP A 141 5.14 -19.29 -22.40
N THR A 142 4.52 -18.51 -23.28
CA THR A 142 5.06 -18.23 -24.60
C THR A 142 6.43 -17.56 -24.54
N ALA A 143 6.67 -16.73 -23.49
CA ALA A 143 7.98 -16.15 -23.23
C ALA A 143 8.96 -17.10 -22.49
N GLY A 144 8.58 -18.34 -22.23
CA GLY A 144 9.44 -19.37 -21.62
C GLY A 144 9.54 -19.32 -20.09
N PHE A 145 8.67 -18.55 -19.42
CA PHE A 145 8.56 -18.57 -17.97
C PHE A 145 7.53 -19.61 -17.55
N GLN A 146 7.98 -20.75 -17.11
CA GLN A 146 7.10 -21.85 -16.65
C GLN A 146 6.97 -21.89 -15.12
N ASP A 147 7.41 -20.83 -14.42
CA ASP A 147 7.45 -20.76 -12.97
C ASP A 147 6.31 -19.86 -12.44
N THR A 148 5.60 -20.34 -11.47
CA THR A 148 4.56 -19.67 -10.67
C THR A 148 4.97 -18.35 -10.07
N TYR A 149 6.23 -18.22 -9.81
CA TYR A 149 6.78 -17.03 -9.20
C TYR A 149 6.43 -15.80 -10.01
N HIS A 150 6.45 -15.91 -11.34
CA HIS A 150 6.10 -14.86 -12.27
C HIS A 150 4.60 -14.52 -12.21
N LEU A 151 3.76 -15.55 -12.18
CA LEU A 151 2.32 -15.35 -12.06
C LEU A 151 1.97 -14.60 -10.78
N ARG A 152 2.52 -15.01 -9.64
CA ARG A 152 2.21 -14.40 -8.35
C ARG A 152 2.66 -12.93 -8.22
N PHE A 153 3.82 -12.56 -8.75
CA PHE A 153 4.37 -11.21 -8.58
C PHE A 153 4.01 -10.25 -9.70
N LEU A 154 3.82 -10.74 -10.92
CA LEU A 154 3.54 -9.91 -12.09
C LEU A 154 2.04 -9.75 -12.31
N PHE A 155 1.23 -10.78 -12.08
CA PHE A 155 -0.20 -10.70 -12.26
C PHE A 155 -0.87 -9.82 -11.18
N ARG A 156 -1.68 -8.88 -11.64
CA ARG A 156 -2.40 -7.90 -10.81
C ARG A 156 -3.88 -7.93 -11.14
N PRO A 157 -4.66 -8.89 -10.61
CA PRO A 157 -6.09 -8.99 -10.90
C PRO A 157 -6.79 -7.70 -10.47
N LEU A 158 -7.49 -7.05 -11.41
CA LEU A 158 -8.12 -5.73 -11.22
C LEU A 158 -7.19 -4.66 -10.58
N GLY A 159 -5.87 -4.79 -10.77
CA GLY A 159 -4.88 -3.90 -10.18
C GLY A 159 -4.48 -4.23 -8.73
N TYR A 160 -5.08 -5.24 -8.10
CA TYR A 160 -4.71 -5.70 -6.76
C TYR A 160 -3.45 -6.58 -6.78
N ILE A 161 -2.64 -6.49 -5.73
CA ILE A 161 -1.62 -7.51 -5.48
C ILE A 161 -2.30 -8.81 -5.06
N THR A 162 -1.68 -9.95 -5.40
CA THR A 162 -2.30 -11.28 -5.19
C THR A 162 -2.74 -11.56 -3.75
N ASN A 163 -1.99 -11.10 -2.74
CA ASN A 163 -2.36 -11.30 -1.34
C ASN A 163 -3.61 -10.49 -0.93
N VAL A 164 -3.77 -9.27 -1.45
CA VAL A 164 -4.97 -8.43 -1.25
C VAL A 164 -6.14 -9.03 -2.01
N TRP A 165 -5.91 -9.48 -3.25
CA TRP A 165 -6.95 -10.16 -4.03
C TRP A 165 -7.46 -11.43 -3.33
N ALA A 166 -6.55 -12.24 -2.79
CA ALA A 166 -6.90 -13.42 -2.02
C ALA A 166 -7.75 -13.12 -0.77
N GLU A 167 -7.49 -12.00 -0.10
CA GLU A 167 -8.32 -11.52 1.02
C GLU A 167 -9.72 -11.13 0.56
N ILE A 168 -9.83 -10.38 -0.55
CA ILE A 168 -11.11 -10.07 -1.17
C ILE A 168 -11.90 -11.35 -1.47
N LEU A 169 -11.25 -12.37 -2.03
CA LEU A 169 -11.87 -13.65 -2.36
C LEU A 169 -12.35 -14.41 -1.12
N LEU A 170 -11.62 -14.38 0.00
CA LEU A 170 -12.05 -15.00 1.26
C LEU A 170 -13.32 -14.32 1.81
N VAL A 171 -13.39 -12.98 1.76
CA VAL A 171 -14.61 -12.25 2.13
C VAL A 171 -15.75 -12.58 1.18
N LEU A 172 -15.47 -12.65 -0.13
CA LEU A 172 -16.47 -13.03 -1.13
C LEU A 172 -16.97 -14.46 -0.96
N LEU A 173 -16.13 -15.41 -0.55
CA LEU A 173 -16.56 -16.78 -0.24
C LEU A 173 -17.61 -16.79 0.86
N GLY A 174 -17.36 -16.06 1.96
CA GLY A 174 -18.34 -15.90 3.02
C GLY A 174 -19.62 -15.23 2.55
N TRP A 175 -19.52 -14.17 1.76
CA TRP A 175 -20.67 -13.46 1.20
C TRP A 175 -21.53 -14.34 0.29
N VAL A 176 -20.89 -15.08 -0.60
CA VAL A 176 -21.53 -16.01 -1.53
C VAL A 176 -22.24 -17.14 -0.78
N CYS A 177 -21.62 -17.67 0.28
CA CYS A 177 -22.25 -18.68 1.14
C CYS A 177 -23.45 -18.14 1.94
N LEU A 178 -23.43 -16.85 2.30
CA LEU A 178 -24.51 -16.21 3.08
C LEU A 178 -25.80 -16.08 2.27
N VAL A 179 -25.74 -15.99 0.97
CA VAL A 179 -26.92 -15.84 0.13
C VAL A 179 -27.52 -17.21 -0.23
N ARG A 180 -28.67 -17.53 0.33
CA ARG A 180 -29.34 -18.85 0.29
C ARG A 180 -29.59 -19.46 -1.11
N ARG A 181 -29.56 -18.64 -2.17
CA ARG A 181 -29.78 -19.10 -3.56
C ARG A 181 -28.50 -19.20 -4.38
N CYS A 182 -27.36 -19.22 -3.74
CA CYS A 182 -26.08 -19.29 -4.45
C CYS A 182 -25.91 -20.66 -5.14
N SER A 183 -25.55 -20.62 -6.41
CA SER A 183 -25.24 -21.85 -7.14
C SER A 183 -23.88 -22.39 -6.65
N ASN A 184 -23.76 -23.73 -6.63
CA ASN A 184 -22.49 -24.41 -6.34
C ASN A 184 -21.37 -23.96 -7.28
N LEU A 185 -21.73 -23.60 -8.52
CA LEU A 185 -20.79 -23.08 -9.51
C LEU A 185 -20.14 -21.76 -9.03
N PHE A 186 -20.91 -20.86 -8.40
CA PHE A 186 -20.35 -19.59 -7.93
C PHE A 186 -19.39 -19.79 -6.75
N VAL A 187 -19.74 -20.69 -5.82
CA VAL A 187 -18.86 -21.10 -4.72
C VAL A 187 -17.58 -21.75 -5.26
N PHE A 188 -17.71 -22.60 -6.28
CA PHE A 188 -16.57 -23.23 -6.95
C PHE A 188 -15.66 -22.19 -7.61
N VAL A 189 -16.20 -21.24 -8.37
CA VAL A 189 -15.41 -20.19 -9.04
C VAL A 189 -14.64 -19.34 -8.04
N VAL A 190 -15.26 -18.96 -6.91
CA VAL A 190 -14.55 -18.19 -5.86
C VAL A 190 -13.46 -19.05 -5.22
N THR A 191 -13.74 -20.32 -4.94
CA THR A 191 -12.75 -21.25 -4.36
C THR A 191 -11.57 -21.48 -5.30
N GLU A 192 -11.84 -21.70 -6.58
CA GLU A 192 -10.82 -21.83 -7.62
C GLU A 192 -9.98 -20.55 -7.72
N ALA A 193 -10.62 -19.38 -7.69
CA ALA A 193 -9.88 -18.10 -7.70
C ALA A 193 -8.99 -17.92 -6.47
N ILE A 194 -9.39 -18.43 -5.28
CA ILE A 194 -8.53 -18.45 -4.08
C ILE A 194 -7.29 -19.32 -4.33
N LEU A 195 -7.47 -20.51 -4.90
CA LEU A 195 -6.36 -21.42 -5.22
C LEU A 195 -5.42 -20.82 -6.28
N LEU A 196 -5.98 -20.22 -7.34
CA LEU A 196 -5.23 -19.55 -8.40
C LEU A 196 -4.55 -18.23 -7.95
N SER A 197 -4.82 -17.75 -6.75
CA SER A 197 -4.06 -16.64 -6.16
C SER A 197 -2.64 -17.04 -5.77
N PHE A 198 -2.35 -18.33 -5.63
CA PHE A 198 -1.07 -18.89 -5.16
C PHE A 198 -0.56 -18.21 -3.88
N SER A 199 -1.47 -17.79 -3.01
CA SER A 199 -1.15 -17.14 -1.74
C SER A 199 -1.18 -18.15 -0.60
N ARG A 200 -0.01 -18.44 -0.01
CA ARG A 200 0.09 -19.35 1.16
C ARG A 200 -0.81 -18.94 2.32
N GLY A 201 -0.84 -17.63 2.63
CA GLY A 201 -1.71 -17.12 3.68
C GLY A 201 -3.19 -17.33 3.38
N ALA A 202 -3.60 -17.23 2.11
CA ALA A 202 -4.97 -17.52 1.70
C ALA A 202 -5.29 -19.02 1.77
N TYR A 203 -4.35 -19.90 1.43
CA TYR A 203 -4.54 -21.35 1.54
C TYR A 203 -4.74 -21.78 2.99
N ILE A 204 -3.91 -21.25 3.91
CA ILE A 204 -4.06 -21.52 5.36
C ILE A 204 -5.42 -21.00 5.84
N ALA A 205 -5.76 -19.75 5.49
CA ALA A 205 -7.03 -19.14 5.90
C ALA A 205 -8.25 -19.89 5.33
N TRP A 206 -8.19 -20.31 4.07
CA TRP A 206 -9.22 -21.12 3.43
C TRP A 206 -9.33 -22.52 4.08
N GLY A 207 -8.20 -23.16 4.39
CA GLY A 207 -8.19 -24.42 5.14
C GLY A 207 -8.84 -24.29 6.52
N VAL A 208 -8.53 -23.23 7.25
CA VAL A 208 -9.18 -22.93 8.54
C VAL A 208 -10.68 -22.64 8.33
N TYR A 209 -11.06 -21.92 7.27
CA TYR A 209 -12.47 -21.71 6.92
C TYR A 209 -13.20 -23.06 6.78
N LEU A 210 -12.61 -24.02 6.03
CA LEU A 210 -13.21 -25.35 5.86
C LEU A 210 -13.30 -26.14 7.17
N ILE A 211 -12.28 -26.08 8.01
CA ILE A 211 -12.29 -26.77 9.33
C ILE A 211 -13.41 -26.19 10.21
N VAL A 212 -13.47 -24.86 10.35
CA VAL A 212 -14.52 -24.21 11.15
C VAL A 212 -15.91 -24.46 10.56
N TRP A 213 -16.03 -24.47 9.23
CA TRP A 213 -17.27 -24.86 8.53
C TRP A 213 -17.69 -26.27 8.91
N MET A 214 -16.79 -27.25 8.81
CA MET A 214 -17.09 -28.64 9.14
C MET A 214 -17.46 -28.86 10.60
N LEU A 215 -16.91 -28.08 11.51
CA LEU A 215 -17.20 -28.17 12.94
C LEU A 215 -18.53 -27.48 13.31
N SER A 216 -18.93 -26.45 12.60
CA SER A 216 -20.06 -25.59 12.97
C SER A 216 -21.32 -25.82 12.16
N VAL A 217 -21.25 -26.18 10.88
CA VAL A 217 -22.42 -26.23 9.99
C VAL A 217 -23.20 -27.56 10.11
N THR A 218 -24.52 -27.45 10.14
CA THR A 218 -25.48 -28.53 10.12
C THR A 218 -26.60 -28.18 9.12
N PRO A 219 -27.31 -29.11 8.48
CA PRO A 219 -27.18 -30.56 8.55
C PRO A 219 -26.01 -31.16 7.79
N ALA A 220 -25.79 -32.46 7.89
CA ALA A 220 -24.65 -33.18 7.29
C ALA A 220 -24.48 -32.91 5.78
N ARG A 221 -25.58 -32.76 5.02
CA ARG A 221 -25.51 -32.45 3.59
C ARG A 221 -24.82 -31.08 3.33
N GLU A 222 -25.17 -30.07 4.07
CA GLU A 222 -24.56 -28.73 3.94
C GLU A 222 -23.11 -28.73 4.47
N LYS A 223 -22.84 -29.52 5.51
CA LYS A 223 -21.51 -29.68 6.08
C LYS A 223 -20.48 -30.13 5.04
N TRP A 224 -20.82 -31.12 4.21
CA TRP A 224 -19.93 -31.68 3.20
C TRP A 224 -19.92 -30.92 1.87
N ARG A 225 -20.85 -30.02 1.66
CA ARG A 225 -21.00 -29.26 0.41
C ARG A 225 -19.73 -28.47 0.06
N LEU A 226 -19.25 -27.63 0.97
CA LEU A 226 -18.10 -26.77 0.71
C LEU A 226 -16.78 -27.55 0.63
N PRO A 227 -16.47 -28.53 1.50
CA PRO A 227 -15.34 -29.42 1.33
C PRO A 227 -15.33 -30.20 0.02
N ALA A 228 -16.47 -30.68 -0.45
CA ALA A 228 -16.56 -31.40 -1.72
C ALA A 228 -16.24 -30.48 -2.92
N ILE A 229 -16.80 -29.26 -2.93
CA ILE A 229 -16.46 -28.25 -3.93
C ILE A 229 -14.96 -27.90 -3.85
N GLY A 230 -14.43 -27.72 -2.64
CA GLY A 230 -13.02 -27.46 -2.41
C GLY A 230 -12.11 -28.58 -2.92
N LEU A 231 -12.48 -29.84 -2.69
CA LEU A 231 -11.73 -30.98 -3.19
C LEU A 231 -11.67 -30.99 -4.75
N ILE A 232 -12.80 -30.73 -5.39
CA ILE A 232 -12.87 -30.65 -6.86
C ILE A 232 -11.93 -29.51 -7.35
N ALA A 233 -11.99 -28.33 -6.72
CA ALA A 233 -11.15 -27.21 -7.08
C ALA A 233 -9.65 -27.54 -6.88
N VAL A 234 -9.26 -28.16 -5.77
CA VAL A 234 -7.87 -28.59 -5.51
C VAL A 234 -7.40 -29.59 -6.55
N VAL A 235 -8.25 -30.56 -6.92
CA VAL A 235 -7.89 -31.57 -7.94
C VAL A 235 -7.70 -30.90 -9.30
N LEU A 236 -8.59 -30.02 -9.72
CA LEU A 236 -8.48 -29.30 -10.99
C LEU A 236 -7.26 -28.39 -11.02
N THR A 237 -7.06 -27.58 -9.97
CA THR A 237 -5.85 -26.76 -9.85
C THR A 237 -4.59 -27.63 -9.86
N GLY A 238 -4.61 -28.79 -9.18
CA GLY A 238 -3.50 -29.74 -9.16
C GLY A 238 -3.19 -30.35 -10.54
N ILE A 239 -4.19 -30.61 -11.36
CA ILE A 239 -4.00 -31.14 -12.73
C ILE A 239 -3.43 -30.06 -13.66
N PHE A 240 -4.00 -28.85 -13.65
CA PHE A 240 -3.63 -27.80 -14.61
C PHE A 240 -2.49 -26.89 -14.17
N PHE A 241 -2.20 -26.85 -12.86
CA PHE A 241 -1.23 -25.93 -12.24
C PHE A 241 -0.35 -26.63 -11.21
N GLN A 242 0.07 -27.86 -11.51
CA GLN A 242 0.84 -28.71 -10.60
C GLN A 242 2.14 -28.08 -10.12
N GLU A 243 2.92 -27.51 -11.03
CA GLU A 243 4.21 -26.90 -10.70
C GLU A 243 4.03 -25.63 -9.88
N GLU A 244 2.98 -24.86 -10.19
CA GLU A 244 2.58 -23.70 -9.44
C GLU A 244 2.18 -24.06 -8.01
N MET A 245 1.40 -25.04 -7.81
CA MET A 245 1.02 -25.51 -6.47
C MET A 245 2.22 -26.04 -5.69
N LYS A 246 3.06 -26.86 -6.29
CA LYS A 246 4.29 -27.35 -5.66
C LYS A 246 5.16 -26.21 -5.16
N THR A 247 5.44 -25.23 -6.04
CA THR A 247 6.27 -24.07 -5.69
C THR A 247 5.64 -23.23 -4.57
N THR A 248 4.31 -23.10 -4.57
CA THR A 248 3.59 -22.37 -3.51
C THR A 248 3.66 -23.08 -2.17
N LEU A 249 3.51 -24.40 -2.15
CA LEU A 249 3.49 -25.21 -0.92
C LEU A 249 4.89 -25.44 -0.35
N GLN A 250 5.93 -25.47 -1.18
CA GLN A 250 7.30 -25.66 -0.73
C GLN A 250 7.83 -24.38 -0.05
N MET A 251 8.17 -24.50 1.22
CA MET A 251 8.72 -23.39 2.01
C MET A 251 10.22 -23.24 1.71
N ASN A 252 10.69 -21.99 1.58
CA ASN A 252 12.10 -21.61 1.52
C ASN A 252 12.91 -22.25 0.36
N ARG A 253 12.26 -22.75 -0.67
CA ARG A 253 12.96 -23.34 -1.82
C ARG A 253 13.65 -22.28 -2.68
N THR A 254 13.13 -21.06 -2.74
CA THR A 254 13.73 -19.96 -3.49
C THR A 254 14.27 -18.90 -2.55
N VAL A 255 15.39 -18.29 -2.92
CA VAL A 255 16.00 -17.17 -2.17
C VAL A 255 15.01 -16.03 -1.92
N SER A 256 14.08 -15.82 -2.84
CA SER A 256 13.05 -14.81 -2.68
C SER A 256 11.99 -15.20 -1.63
N GLN A 257 11.70 -16.48 -1.43
CA GLN A 257 10.84 -16.93 -0.34
C GLN A 257 11.54 -16.75 1.02
N GLN A 258 12.83 -17.07 1.11
CA GLN A 258 13.65 -16.80 2.30
C GLN A 258 13.67 -15.32 2.61
N ARG A 259 13.99 -14.47 1.63
CA ARG A 259 14.00 -13.02 1.77
C ARG A 259 12.64 -12.43 2.18
N SER A 260 11.54 -13.00 1.69
CA SER A 260 10.18 -12.62 2.11
C SER A 260 9.92 -12.99 3.57
N THR A 261 10.48 -14.08 4.07
CA THR A 261 10.35 -14.51 5.48
C THR A 261 11.21 -13.62 6.39
N GLU A 262 12.47 -13.42 6.03
CA GLU A 262 13.39 -12.52 6.73
C GLU A 262 12.86 -11.09 6.78
N GLY A 263 12.35 -10.60 5.66
CA GLY A 263 11.73 -9.27 5.58
C GLY A 263 10.53 -9.10 6.53
N ARG A 264 9.75 -10.16 6.77
CA ARG A 264 8.65 -10.13 7.75
C ARG A 264 9.16 -10.10 9.18
N ILE A 265 10.22 -10.83 9.50
CA ILE A 265 10.84 -10.79 10.83
C ILE A 265 11.37 -9.39 11.10
N THR A 266 12.13 -8.82 10.16
CA THR A 266 12.65 -7.46 10.25
C THR A 266 11.53 -6.43 10.39
N ALA A 267 10.45 -6.55 9.58
CA ALA A 267 9.29 -5.68 9.68
C ALA A 267 8.57 -5.81 11.03
N THR A 268 8.50 -7.02 11.59
CA THR A 268 7.93 -7.24 12.93
C THR A 268 8.75 -6.54 14.01
N GLN A 269 10.07 -6.69 13.97
CA GLN A 269 10.98 -6.01 14.90
C GLN A 269 10.91 -4.48 14.77
N ALA A 270 10.88 -3.99 13.53
CA ALA A 270 10.74 -2.55 13.26
C ALA A 270 9.43 -1.98 13.80
N GLY A 271 8.31 -2.68 13.56
CA GLY A 271 7.00 -2.30 14.10
C GLY A 271 6.94 -2.36 15.62
N TRP A 272 7.56 -3.37 16.24
CA TRP A 272 7.66 -3.47 17.69
C TRP A 272 8.48 -2.33 18.29
N ASN A 273 9.63 -2.01 17.70
CA ASN A 273 10.47 -0.87 18.14
C ASN A 273 9.73 0.46 18.01
N ALA A 274 8.94 0.62 16.95
CA ALA A 274 8.07 1.79 16.79
C ALA A 274 7.01 1.82 17.90
N PHE A 275 6.30 0.72 18.16
CA PHE A 275 5.29 0.62 19.22
C PHE A 275 5.85 0.99 20.60
N VAL A 276 7.01 0.45 20.99
CA VAL A 276 7.64 0.73 22.30
C VAL A 276 7.89 2.23 22.52
N ARG A 277 8.11 3.01 21.46
CA ARG A 277 8.28 4.46 21.58
C ARG A 277 6.98 5.23 21.79
N ARG A 278 5.85 4.75 21.26
CA ARG A 278 4.54 5.37 21.42
C ARG A 278 3.48 4.33 21.80
N PRO A 279 3.60 3.70 23.00
CA PRO A 279 2.82 2.51 23.33
C PRO A 279 1.32 2.78 23.54
N ILE A 280 0.92 3.98 24.00
CA ILE A 280 -0.46 4.27 24.36
C ILE A 280 -1.29 4.59 23.12
N GLN A 281 -0.88 5.57 22.33
CA GLN A 281 -1.68 6.13 21.22
C GLN A 281 -1.21 5.68 19.84
N GLY A 282 0.02 5.13 19.73
CA GLY A 282 0.62 4.76 18.45
C GLY A 282 1.01 5.96 17.58
N TYR A 283 1.19 5.68 16.28
CA TYR A 283 1.60 6.67 15.28
C TYR A 283 0.45 7.22 14.43
N GLY A 284 -0.78 6.80 14.70
CA GLY A 284 -1.97 7.13 13.92
C GLY A 284 -2.22 6.15 12.76
N ASN A 285 -3.46 6.07 12.32
CA ASN A 285 -3.90 5.16 11.27
C ASN A 285 -3.08 5.32 9.97
N GLY A 286 -2.79 4.20 9.29
CA GLY A 286 -2.08 4.20 8.02
C GLY A 286 -0.61 4.61 8.11
N ASN A 287 -0.06 4.78 9.31
CA ASN A 287 1.32 5.23 9.52
C ASN A 287 2.31 4.10 9.82
N TYR A 288 1.92 2.82 9.77
CA TYR A 288 2.83 1.72 10.04
C TYR A 288 4.11 1.80 9.20
N ALA A 289 3.96 1.95 7.89
CA ALA A 289 5.10 1.98 6.97
C ALA A 289 6.09 3.11 7.29
N HIS A 290 5.58 4.26 7.70
CA HIS A 290 6.39 5.42 8.05
C HIS A 290 7.05 5.28 9.42
N ALA A 291 6.30 4.74 10.40
CA ALA A 291 6.80 4.49 11.74
C ALA A 291 7.91 3.42 11.75
N ALA A 292 7.75 2.36 10.96
CA ALA A 292 8.72 1.27 10.85
C ALA A 292 9.95 1.64 10.01
N ASP A 293 9.85 2.58 9.07
CA ASP A 293 10.86 2.92 8.07
C ASP A 293 12.24 3.22 8.69
N ARG A 294 12.27 3.91 9.81
CA ARG A 294 13.52 4.26 10.51
C ARG A 294 14.29 3.06 11.05
N TRP A 295 13.63 1.92 11.27
CA TRP A 295 14.23 0.70 11.82
C TRP A 295 14.55 -0.33 10.75
N LEU A 296 14.03 -0.13 9.55
CA LEU A 296 14.30 -1.01 8.43
C LEU A 296 15.62 -0.60 7.78
N ASN A 297 16.58 -1.54 7.70
CA ASN A 297 17.76 -1.37 6.86
C ASN A 297 17.34 -1.44 5.41
N GLN A 298 16.94 -0.30 4.85
CA GLN A 298 16.50 -0.24 3.48
C GLN A 298 17.69 -0.13 2.53
N ASP A 299 17.73 -1.04 1.60
CA ASP A 299 18.43 -0.90 0.35
C ASP A 299 17.73 0.18 -0.49
N SER A 300 18.48 1.08 -1.13
CA SER A 300 17.93 2.13 -2.00
C SER A 300 17.11 1.59 -3.17
N THR A 301 17.26 0.32 -3.50
CA THR A 301 16.48 -0.37 -4.55
C THR A 301 15.15 -0.92 -4.03
N MET A 302 14.97 -1.00 -2.71
CA MET A 302 13.76 -1.50 -2.09
C MET A 302 12.86 -0.33 -1.68
N PRO A 303 11.59 -0.30 -2.13
CA PRO A 303 10.63 0.61 -1.54
C PRO A 303 10.45 0.25 -0.06
N TYR A 304 10.15 1.25 0.79
CA TYR A 304 9.80 0.98 2.17
C TYR A 304 8.64 -0.03 2.25
N THR A 305 8.58 -0.78 3.34
CA THR A 305 7.53 -1.79 3.55
C THR A 305 6.18 -1.12 3.66
N SER A 306 5.31 -1.31 2.67
CA SER A 306 3.98 -0.68 2.63
C SER A 306 2.96 -1.37 3.55
N PHE A 307 3.18 -2.65 3.90
CA PHE A 307 2.23 -3.43 4.70
C PHE A 307 2.88 -3.93 5.98
N ALA A 308 2.11 -3.91 7.06
CA ALA A 308 2.52 -4.55 8.30
C ALA A 308 2.58 -6.09 8.15
N PRO A 309 3.50 -6.76 8.85
CA PRO A 309 3.70 -8.21 8.76
C PRO A 309 2.49 -9.01 9.26
N ASN A 310 1.76 -8.47 10.22
CA ASN A 310 0.52 -9.02 10.77
C ASN A 310 -0.33 -7.94 11.42
N ILE A 311 -1.61 -8.28 11.69
CA ILE A 311 -2.59 -7.33 12.23
C ILE A 311 -2.24 -6.84 13.63
N LEU A 312 -1.63 -7.67 14.49
CA LEU A 312 -1.29 -7.29 15.87
C LEU A 312 -0.23 -6.20 15.87
N ILE A 313 0.85 -6.39 15.12
CA ILE A 313 1.92 -5.39 14.99
C ILE A 313 1.37 -4.10 14.36
N ARG A 314 0.47 -4.21 13.39
CA ARG A 314 -0.17 -3.04 12.78
C ARG A 314 -0.98 -2.24 13.80
N LEU A 315 -1.88 -2.92 14.54
CA LEU A 315 -2.72 -2.26 15.55
C LEU A 315 -1.87 -1.60 16.65
N LEU A 316 -0.89 -2.32 17.17
CA LEU A 316 0.00 -1.80 18.20
C LEU A 316 0.81 -0.59 17.71
N THR A 317 1.35 -0.64 16.49
CA THR A 317 2.16 0.45 15.93
C THR A 317 1.29 1.68 15.59
N GLU A 318 0.15 1.46 14.91
CA GLU A 318 -0.70 2.57 14.45
C GLU A 318 -1.58 3.15 15.55
N LYS A 319 -2.17 2.28 16.38
CA LYS A 319 -3.21 2.66 17.36
C LYS A 319 -2.79 2.54 18.82
N GLY A 320 -1.60 1.98 19.08
CA GLY A 320 -1.13 1.71 20.43
C GLY A 320 -2.02 0.72 21.20
N ILE A 321 -1.83 0.63 22.51
CA ILE A 321 -2.64 -0.22 23.39
C ILE A 321 -4.10 0.24 23.40
N ALA A 322 -4.34 1.56 23.45
CA ALA A 322 -5.70 2.11 23.58
C ALA A 322 -6.60 1.71 22.40
N GLY A 323 -6.14 1.91 21.15
CA GLY A 323 -6.92 1.52 19.99
C GLY A 323 -6.96 -0.01 19.79
N SER A 324 -5.87 -0.73 20.10
CA SER A 324 -5.85 -2.20 20.01
C SER A 324 -6.85 -2.86 20.94
N LEU A 325 -7.05 -2.31 22.14
CA LEU A 325 -8.05 -2.78 23.10
C LEU A 325 -9.48 -2.63 22.56
N LEU A 326 -9.79 -1.55 21.82
CA LEU A 326 -11.11 -1.40 21.20
C LEU A 326 -11.38 -2.50 20.16
N PHE A 327 -10.37 -2.91 19.40
CA PHE A 327 -10.51 -4.04 18.46
C PHE A 327 -10.68 -5.38 19.17
N LEU A 328 -10.02 -5.57 20.32
CA LEU A 328 -10.20 -6.77 21.14
C LEU A 328 -11.63 -6.82 21.71
N ILE A 329 -12.13 -5.70 22.20
CA ILE A 329 -13.52 -5.60 22.70
C ILE A 329 -14.52 -5.87 21.57
N LEU A 330 -14.28 -5.33 20.37
CA LEU A 330 -15.09 -5.62 19.19
C LEU A 330 -15.08 -7.13 18.88
N ALA A 331 -13.91 -7.77 18.88
CA ALA A 331 -13.81 -9.21 18.63
C ALA A 331 -14.62 -10.02 19.64
N VAL A 332 -14.55 -9.68 20.93
CA VAL A 332 -15.36 -10.31 21.99
C VAL A 332 -16.87 -10.06 21.75
N ALA A 333 -17.25 -8.83 21.37
CA ALA A 333 -18.66 -8.51 21.07
C ALA A 333 -19.19 -9.33 19.87
N VAL A 334 -18.37 -9.47 18.81
CA VAL A 334 -18.72 -10.30 17.64
C VAL A 334 -18.87 -11.77 18.04
N VAL A 335 -17.90 -12.33 18.78
CA VAL A 335 -17.99 -13.72 19.26
C VAL A 335 -19.23 -13.94 20.12
N ARG A 336 -19.52 -13.04 21.05
CA ARG A 336 -20.75 -13.12 21.86
C ARG A 336 -22.01 -13.09 21.00
N SER A 337 -22.06 -12.24 19.99
CA SER A 337 -23.20 -12.15 19.08
C SER A 337 -23.36 -13.43 18.23
N LEU A 338 -22.26 -14.02 17.77
CA LEU A 338 -22.26 -15.29 17.05
C LEU A 338 -22.77 -16.44 17.92
N LEU A 339 -22.38 -16.48 19.19
CA LEU A 339 -22.76 -17.54 20.15
C LEU A 339 -24.17 -17.37 20.72
N LYS A 340 -24.79 -16.19 20.56
CA LYS A 340 -26.18 -15.95 21.03
C LYS A 340 -27.20 -16.81 20.27
N HIS A 341 -26.98 -17.03 18.98
CA HIS A 341 -27.80 -17.83 18.12
C HIS A 341 -26.97 -18.81 17.27
N PRO A 342 -26.37 -19.82 17.91
CA PRO A 342 -25.46 -20.74 17.25
C PRO A 342 -26.16 -21.70 16.27
N GLU A 343 -27.48 -21.84 16.38
CA GLU A 343 -28.32 -22.67 15.48
C GLU A 343 -28.45 -22.04 14.09
N ARG A 344 -28.25 -20.74 13.95
CA ARG A 344 -28.41 -20.02 12.67
C ARG A 344 -27.25 -20.28 11.74
N GLN A 345 -27.55 -20.77 10.55
CA GLN A 345 -26.53 -21.04 9.54
C GLN A 345 -25.78 -19.78 9.13
N GLU A 346 -26.48 -18.64 9.06
CA GLU A 346 -25.90 -17.35 8.69
C GLU A 346 -24.81 -16.92 9.69
N ASN A 347 -25.07 -17.07 11.00
CA ASN A 347 -24.10 -16.74 12.04
C ASN A 347 -22.83 -17.60 11.92
N ARG A 348 -23.00 -18.88 11.60
CA ARG A 348 -21.87 -19.81 11.39
C ARG A 348 -21.03 -19.41 10.17
N ILE A 349 -21.69 -19.05 9.05
CA ILE A 349 -21.00 -18.56 7.84
C ILE A 349 -20.19 -17.29 8.14
N ILE A 350 -20.82 -16.33 8.82
CA ILE A 350 -20.15 -15.09 9.22
C ILE A 350 -18.97 -15.41 10.13
N GLY A 351 -19.15 -16.29 11.11
CA GLY A 351 -18.08 -16.74 12.02
C GLY A 351 -16.90 -17.38 11.27
N CYS A 352 -17.17 -18.30 10.33
CA CYS A 352 -16.13 -18.89 9.48
C CYS A 352 -15.35 -17.83 8.71
N THR A 353 -16.06 -16.82 8.16
CA THR A 353 -15.43 -15.74 7.41
C THR A 353 -14.51 -14.89 8.30
N PHE A 354 -15.00 -14.48 9.47
CA PHE A 354 -14.19 -13.67 10.40
C PHE A 354 -12.95 -14.42 10.87
N VAL A 355 -13.07 -15.70 11.22
CA VAL A 355 -11.92 -16.52 11.62
C VAL A 355 -10.89 -16.61 10.47
N ALA A 356 -11.35 -16.88 9.25
CA ALA A 356 -10.46 -16.97 8.09
C ALA A 356 -9.75 -15.64 7.80
N ILE A 357 -10.45 -14.51 7.90
CA ILE A 357 -9.83 -13.20 7.71
C ILE A 357 -8.81 -12.90 8.82
N ILE A 358 -9.10 -13.18 10.08
CA ILE A 358 -8.13 -13.01 11.16
C ILE A 358 -6.86 -13.85 10.89
N VAL A 359 -7.02 -15.11 10.48
CA VAL A 359 -5.88 -15.98 10.14
C VAL A 359 -5.07 -15.41 8.96
N LYS A 360 -5.75 -14.89 7.92
CA LYS A 360 -5.10 -14.25 6.79
C LYS A 360 -4.33 -13.00 7.22
N GLU A 361 -4.92 -12.17 8.06
CA GLU A 361 -4.32 -10.94 8.59
C GLU A 361 -3.13 -11.19 9.52
N MET A 362 -3.01 -12.39 10.13
CA MET A 362 -1.81 -12.81 10.84
C MET A 362 -0.64 -13.10 9.90
N THR A 363 -0.88 -13.30 8.60
CA THR A 363 0.19 -13.53 7.62
C THR A 363 0.67 -12.25 6.93
N GLN A 364 -0.19 -11.26 6.78
CA GLN A 364 0.07 -9.93 6.25
C GLN A 364 -1.17 -9.05 6.47
N ALA A 365 -1.02 -7.95 7.17
CA ALA A 365 -2.12 -7.04 7.47
C ALA A 365 -2.43 -6.14 6.26
N THR A 366 -3.51 -6.45 5.55
CA THR A 366 -3.96 -5.74 4.36
C THR A 366 -5.39 -5.22 4.44
N LEU A 367 -6.17 -5.67 5.44
CA LEU A 367 -7.60 -5.38 5.57
C LEU A 367 -7.92 -3.87 5.57
N PHE A 368 -7.18 -3.10 6.36
CA PHE A 368 -7.42 -1.65 6.45
C PHE A 368 -6.99 -0.88 5.19
N ASP A 369 -6.17 -1.50 4.32
CA ASP A 369 -5.77 -0.94 3.02
C ASP A 369 -6.68 -1.43 1.88
N THR A 370 -7.68 -2.27 2.22
CA THR A 370 -8.63 -2.87 1.28
C THR A 370 -10.05 -2.40 1.60
N PRO A 371 -10.45 -1.18 1.18
CA PRO A 371 -11.76 -0.61 1.53
C PRO A 371 -12.94 -1.51 1.15
N PHE A 372 -12.82 -2.27 0.06
CA PHE A 372 -13.84 -3.24 -0.36
C PHE A 372 -14.04 -4.35 0.69
N ALA A 373 -12.96 -5.00 1.12
CA ALA A 373 -13.04 -6.09 2.09
C ALA A 373 -13.59 -5.58 3.43
N LEU A 374 -13.12 -4.41 3.87
CA LEU A 374 -13.60 -3.76 5.09
C LEU A 374 -15.09 -3.44 5.01
N LEU A 375 -15.56 -2.82 3.92
CA LEU A 375 -16.97 -2.51 3.68
C LEU A 375 -17.85 -3.78 3.74
N MET A 376 -17.43 -4.83 3.05
CA MET A 376 -18.20 -6.09 3.02
C MET A 376 -18.28 -6.74 4.42
N LEU A 377 -17.19 -6.71 5.21
CA LEU A 377 -17.22 -7.20 6.58
C LEU A 377 -18.16 -6.37 7.47
N TYR A 378 -18.18 -5.05 7.31
CA TYR A 378 -19.14 -4.20 8.04
C TYR A 378 -20.59 -4.50 7.65
N ILE A 379 -20.89 -4.75 6.37
CA ILE A 379 -22.23 -5.18 5.92
C ILE A 379 -22.57 -6.56 6.50
N MET A 380 -21.61 -7.49 6.59
CA MET A 380 -21.82 -8.80 7.23
C MET A 380 -22.09 -8.67 8.74
N LEU A 381 -21.40 -7.78 9.43
CA LEU A 381 -21.69 -7.46 10.84
C LEU A 381 -23.09 -6.86 11.01
N ALA A 382 -23.51 -6.01 10.10
CA ALA A 382 -24.87 -5.47 10.09
C ALA A 382 -25.92 -6.57 9.91
N TYR A 383 -25.64 -7.54 9.05
CA TYR A 383 -26.50 -8.71 8.86
C TYR A 383 -26.58 -9.60 10.11
N LEU A 384 -25.45 -9.78 10.84
CA LEU A 384 -25.40 -10.50 12.11
C LEU A 384 -26.34 -9.90 13.17
N GLN A 385 -26.53 -8.57 13.15
CA GLN A 385 -27.36 -7.82 14.10
C GLN A 385 -28.84 -7.67 13.65
N LYS A 386 -29.23 -8.33 12.58
CA LYS A 386 -30.56 -8.16 11.92
C LYS A 386 -31.76 -8.32 12.87
N GLU A 387 -31.71 -9.22 13.84
CA GLU A 387 -32.85 -9.58 14.66
C GLU A 387 -32.88 -8.95 16.07
N GLU A 388 -31.78 -8.33 16.48
CA GLU A 388 -31.76 -7.59 17.75
C GLU A 388 -32.63 -6.30 17.70
N THR A 389 -33.21 -6.02 16.53
CA THR A 389 -33.96 -4.78 16.24
C THR A 389 -35.44 -4.97 16.01
N CYS A 390 -36.01 -6.19 16.19
CA CYS A 390 -37.42 -6.43 16.09
C CYS A 390 -38.16 -6.03 17.40
N GLY A 391 -38.47 -4.76 17.57
CA GLY A 391 -39.26 -4.25 18.65
C GLY A 391 -39.64 -2.79 18.44
N GLU A 392 -40.93 -2.54 18.35
CA GLU A 392 -41.64 -1.26 18.22
C GLU A 392 -41.45 -0.46 16.92
N GLU A 393 -42.50 -0.45 16.10
CA GLU A 393 -42.68 0.58 15.07
C GLU A 393 -42.74 1.96 15.74
N GLU A 394 -41.62 2.69 15.66
CA GLU A 394 -41.63 4.12 16.08
C GLU A 394 -42.63 4.88 15.21
N GLN A 395 -43.61 5.50 15.84
CA GLN A 395 -44.47 6.49 15.18
C GLN A 395 -43.61 7.58 14.52
N PRO A 396 -43.96 8.01 13.31
CA PRO A 396 -43.18 9.00 12.56
C PRO A 396 -43.19 10.34 13.30
N ARG A 397 -42.10 10.64 14.01
CA ARG A 397 -41.86 11.97 14.57
C ARG A 397 -41.39 12.94 13.47
N PRO A 398 -41.76 14.22 13.52
CA PRO A 398 -41.37 15.18 12.51
C PRO A 398 -39.83 15.32 12.44
N LEU A 399 -39.30 15.51 11.22
CA LEU A 399 -37.85 15.53 10.91
C LEU A 399 -37.01 16.46 11.81
N TRP A 400 -37.57 17.61 12.21
CA TRP A 400 -36.90 18.60 13.02
C TRP A 400 -36.87 18.31 14.52
N ALA A 401 -37.68 17.37 15.00
CA ALA A 401 -37.74 16.98 16.43
C ALA A 401 -36.68 15.91 16.79
N ASN A 402 -35.82 15.50 15.86
CA ASN A 402 -34.89 14.41 16.06
C ASN A 402 -33.43 14.92 16.18
N SER A 403 -32.78 14.59 17.29
CA SER A 403 -31.33 14.70 17.47
C SER A 403 -30.49 14.03 16.34
N GLN A 404 -31.11 13.19 15.52
CA GLN A 404 -30.50 12.52 14.38
C GLN A 404 -30.18 13.44 13.19
N LEU A 405 -30.78 14.64 13.09
CA LEU A 405 -30.40 15.64 12.10
C LEU A 405 -29.04 16.28 12.41
N THR A 406 -28.61 16.25 13.66
CA THR A 406 -27.29 16.77 14.05
C THR A 406 -26.16 16.01 13.35
N ILE A 407 -26.26 14.69 13.16
CA ILE A 407 -25.21 13.89 12.50
C ILE A 407 -25.03 14.30 11.02
N PRO A 408 -26.07 14.31 10.15
CA PRO A 408 -25.95 14.82 8.78
C PRO A 408 -25.44 16.25 8.70
N VAL A 409 -25.87 17.13 9.60
CA VAL A 409 -25.40 18.53 9.65
C VAL A 409 -23.90 18.59 9.97
N VAL A 410 -23.43 17.85 10.97
CA VAL A 410 -22.02 17.77 11.33
C VAL A 410 -21.19 17.17 10.19
N LEU A 411 -21.65 16.09 9.57
CA LEU A 411 -20.99 15.47 8.42
C LEU A 411 -20.94 16.42 7.21
N SER A 412 -22.01 17.20 6.98
CA SER A 412 -22.03 18.21 5.92
C SER A 412 -21.02 19.33 6.20
N ALA A 413 -20.94 19.80 7.43
CA ALA A 413 -19.94 20.79 7.83
C ALA A 413 -18.51 20.24 7.66
N LEU A 414 -18.26 19.01 8.10
CA LEU A 414 -16.97 18.34 7.90
C LEU A 414 -16.64 18.16 6.40
N TYR A 415 -17.64 17.83 5.58
CA TYR A 415 -17.46 17.75 4.13
C TYR A 415 -17.08 19.10 3.51
N LEU A 416 -17.72 20.18 3.93
CA LEU A 416 -17.34 21.53 3.46
C LEU A 416 -15.92 21.90 3.86
N VAL A 417 -15.50 21.54 5.08
CA VAL A 417 -14.12 21.71 5.54
C VAL A 417 -13.18 20.85 4.68
N GLN A 418 -13.49 19.57 4.48
CA GLN A 418 -12.72 18.70 3.62
C GLN A 418 -12.60 19.25 2.20
N LEU A 419 -13.71 19.68 1.61
CA LEU A 419 -13.75 20.28 0.26
C LEU A 419 -12.83 21.51 0.19
N GLN A 420 -12.85 22.36 1.20
CA GLN A 420 -11.96 23.51 1.28
C GLN A 420 -10.48 23.08 1.34
N PHE A 421 -10.15 22.07 2.13
CA PHE A 421 -8.79 21.51 2.16
C PHE A 421 -8.38 20.90 0.83
N ASP A 422 -9.27 20.14 0.16
CA ASP A 422 -9.00 19.51 -1.12
C ASP A 422 -8.82 20.58 -2.23
N LEU A 423 -9.61 21.64 -2.23
CA LEU A 423 -9.45 22.77 -3.15
C LEU A 423 -8.11 23.48 -2.95
N ARG A 424 -7.75 23.79 -1.71
CA ARG A 424 -6.45 24.38 -1.36
C ARG A 424 -5.29 23.48 -1.76
N ARG A 425 -5.43 22.18 -1.52
CA ARG A 425 -4.43 21.18 -1.91
C ARG A 425 -4.28 21.11 -3.44
N LYS A 426 -5.38 21.08 -4.20
CA LYS A 426 -5.36 21.13 -5.68
C LYS A 426 -4.70 22.41 -6.17
N GLU A 427 -4.99 23.54 -5.56
CA GLU A 427 -4.38 24.82 -5.89
C GLU A 427 -2.87 24.82 -5.60
N ASN A 428 -2.45 24.33 -4.44
CA ASN A 428 -1.03 24.17 -4.10
C ASN A 428 -0.32 23.24 -5.09
N ASN A 429 -0.90 22.10 -5.43
CA ASN A 429 -0.35 21.17 -6.42
C ASN A 429 -0.22 21.82 -7.80
N ARG A 430 -1.21 22.63 -8.20
CA ARG A 430 -1.14 23.42 -9.45
C ARG A 430 0.03 24.40 -9.43
N TYR A 431 0.21 25.18 -8.34
CA TYR A 431 1.35 26.09 -8.22
C TYR A 431 2.70 25.36 -8.25
N LEU A 432 2.80 24.17 -7.61
CA LEU A 432 4.00 23.35 -7.64
C LEU A 432 4.29 22.80 -9.05
N GLN A 433 3.25 22.36 -9.77
CA GLN A 433 3.37 21.89 -11.15
C GLN A 433 3.80 23.02 -12.08
N GLU A 434 3.10 24.16 -12.05
CA GLU A 434 3.44 25.36 -12.83
C GLU A 434 4.87 25.85 -12.51
N SER A 435 5.30 25.77 -11.25
CA SER A 435 6.67 26.07 -10.85
C SER A 435 7.67 25.12 -11.50
N GLY A 436 7.37 23.82 -11.54
CA GLY A 436 8.21 22.82 -12.17
C GLY A 436 8.33 23.03 -13.69
N GLU A 437 7.24 23.39 -14.34
CA GLU A 437 7.21 23.73 -15.79
C GLU A 437 8.04 24.98 -16.08
N ALA A 438 7.82 26.07 -15.33
CA ALA A 438 8.62 27.29 -15.45
C ALA A 438 10.12 27.02 -15.22
N TRP A 439 10.46 26.13 -14.29
CA TRP A 439 11.85 25.72 -14.08
C TRP A 439 12.44 25.00 -15.30
N LYS A 440 11.69 24.07 -15.90
CA LYS A 440 12.13 23.34 -17.11
C LYS A 440 12.38 24.31 -18.30
N GLU A 441 11.60 25.37 -18.38
CA GLU A 441 11.73 26.42 -19.39
C GLU A 441 12.85 27.43 -19.09
N GLY A 442 13.55 27.30 -17.96
CA GLY A 442 14.61 28.24 -17.53
C GLY A 442 14.10 29.54 -16.92
N LYS A 443 12.79 29.68 -16.70
CA LYS A 443 12.15 30.84 -16.08
C LYS A 443 12.22 30.78 -14.55
N TYR A 444 13.44 30.84 -14.00
CA TYR A 444 13.69 30.56 -12.58
C TYR A 444 12.99 31.52 -11.62
N THR A 445 12.91 32.80 -11.95
CA THR A 445 12.22 33.81 -11.14
C THR A 445 10.72 33.51 -11.03
N GLU A 446 10.10 33.09 -12.14
CA GLU A 446 8.70 32.69 -12.17
C GLU A 446 8.48 31.40 -11.36
N ALA A 447 9.37 30.41 -11.51
CA ALA A 447 9.33 29.17 -10.72
C ALA A 447 9.34 29.46 -9.21
N ILE A 448 10.20 30.36 -8.75
CA ILE A 448 10.27 30.78 -7.35
C ILE A 448 8.97 31.48 -6.95
N ARG A 449 8.50 32.46 -7.73
CA ARG A 449 7.26 33.20 -7.46
C ARG A 449 6.05 32.27 -7.33
N ARG A 450 5.93 31.24 -8.20
CA ARG A 450 4.88 30.23 -8.12
C ARG A 450 4.99 29.39 -6.86
N THR A 451 6.20 28.96 -6.51
CA THR A 451 6.42 28.19 -5.27
C THR A 451 6.12 29.00 -4.00
N GLU A 452 6.42 30.29 -4.00
CA GLU A 452 6.12 31.18 -2.86
C GLU A 452 4.63 31.39 -2.62
N ARG A 453 3.77 31.17 -3.62
CA ARG A 453 2.32 31.17 -3.48
C ARG A 453 1.77 29.94 -2.77
N THR A 454 2.53 28.84 -2.70
CA THR A 454 2.09 27.68 -1.94
C THR A 454 1.99 28.03 -0.45
N GLU A 455 0.94 27.50 0.20
CA GLU A 455 0.81 27.65 1.65
C GLU A 455 2.04 27.07 2.39
N LYS A 456 2.27 27.50 3.62
CA LYS A 456 3.35 27.01 4.49
C LYS A 456 3.09 25.56 4.96
N GLN A 457 2.74 24.68 4.03
CA GLN A 457 2.67 23.24 4.27
C GLN A 457 4.07 22.63 4.16
N THR A 458 4.30 21.49 4.82
CA THR A 458 5.60 20.81 4.79
C THR A 458 6.03 20.48 3.35
N SER A 459 5.09 20.04 2.49
CA SER A 459 5.33 19.82 1.06
C SER A 459 5.80 21.08 0.33
N GLY A 460 5.14 22.22 0.59
CA GLY A 460 5.53 23.51 0.02
C GLY A 460 6.93 23.94 0.47
N LEU A 461 7.26 23.75 1.75
CA LEU A 461 8.58 24.04 2.30
C LEU A 461 9.68 23.20 1.65
N ILE A 462 9.46 21.89 1.51
CA ILE A 462 10.42 20.98 0.87
C ILE A 462 10.62 21.37 -0.60
N ASN A 463 9.54 21.61 -1.35
CA ASN A 463 9.66 22.01 -2.75
C ASN A 463 10.34 23.37 -2.91
N ARG A 464 10.04 24.35 -2.05
CA ARG A 464 10.77 25.66 -2.04
C ARG A 464 12.26 25.44 -1.79
N GLY A 465 12.60 24.64 -0.77
CA GLY A 465 13.99 24.33 -0.45
C GLY A 465 14.72 23.70 -1.64
N MET A 466 14.07 22.77 -2.35
CA MET A 466 14.62 22.13 -3.54
C MET A 466 14.82 23.13 -4.70
N ILE A 467 13.85 24.00 -4.98
CA ILE A 467 13.97 25.03 -6.02
C ILE A 467 15.08 26.02 -5.69
N TYR A 468 15.12 26.52 -4.46
CA TYR A 468 16.19 27.42 -4.03
C TYR A 468 17.56 26.76 -4.08
N MET A 469 17.67 25.49 -3.72
CA MET A 469 18.91 24.72 -3.83
C MET A 469 19.40 24.63 -5.28
N GLN A 470 18.50 24.31 -6.22
CA GLN A 470 18.84 24.26 -7.64
C GLN A 470 19.19 25.65 -8.19
N TYR A 471 18.47 26.68 -7.79
CA TYR A 471 18.76 28.05 -8.23
C TYR A 471 20.09 28.54 -7.66
N TYR A 472 20.43 28.17 -6.40
CA TYR A 472 21.77 28.38 -5.85
C TYR A 472 22.86 27.68 -6.67
N ARG A 473 22.62 26.43 -7.08
CA ARG A 473 23.59 25.69 -7.92
C ARG A 473 23.90 26.43 -9.22
N THR A 474 22.87 27.03 -9.84
CA THR A 474 23.01 27.75 -11.11
C THR A 474 23.63 29.13 -10.93
N THR A 475 23.15 29.92 -9.97
CA THR A 475 23.51 31.34 -9.82
C THR A 475 24.63 31.62 -8.84
N LYS A 476 24.89 30.68 -7.91
CA LYS A 476 25.82 30.80 -6.77
C LYS A 476 25.47 31.95 -5.80
N LYS A 477 24.29 32.56 -5.89
CA LYS A 477 23.85 33.62 -4.99
C LYS A 477 23.55 33.10 -3.59
N THR A 478 24.24 33.59 -2.58
CA THR A 478 24.13 33.15 -1.16
C THR A 478 22.74 33.34 -0.56
N GLU A 479 21.96 34.29 -1.10
CA GLU A 479 20.56 34.47 -0.73
C GLU A 479 19.72 33.18 -0.89
N TYR A 480 19.89 32.47 -2.00
CA TYR A 480 19.14 31.23 -2.27
C TYR A 480 19.63 30.06 -1.40
N LEU A 481 20.92 30.06 -1.04
CA LEU A 481 21.44 29.12 -0.04
C LEU A 481 20.75 29.31 1.31
N ARG A 482 20.63 30.58 1.76
CA ARG A 482 19.93 30.91 3.01
C ARG A 482 18.46 30.51 2.96
N LYS A 483 17.73 30.91 1.91
CA LYS A 483 16.31 30.57 1.71
C LYS A 483 16.08 29.05 1.67
N ALA A 484 16.93 28.29 1.00
CA ALA A 484 16.87 26.83 0.98
C ALA A 484 17.08 26.22 2.38
N SER A 485 18.10 26.70 3.09
CA SER A 485 18.42 26.24 4.45
C SER A 485 17.29 26.54 5.44
N GLU A 486 16.66 27.71 5.34
CA GLU A 486 15.50 28.07 6.16
C GLU A 486 14.30 27.18 5.89
N ALA A 487 14.00 26.92 4.60
CA ALA A 487 12.91 26.07 4.21
C ALA A 487 13.08 24.62 4.71
N PHE A 488 14.26 24.02 4.53
CA PHE A 488 14.55 22.67 5.03
C PHE A 488 14.60 22.60 6.56
N ARG A 489 15.10 23.63 7.24
CA ARG A 489 15.11 23.70 8.70
C ARG A 489 13.67 23.73 9.25
N GLU A 490 12.80 24.52 8.66
CA GLU A 490 11.38 24.57 9.06
C GLU A 490 10.67 23.26 8.77
N ALA A 491 10.94 22.62 7.61
CA ALA A 491 10.40 21.30 7.30
C ALA A 491 10.87 20.24 8.31
N HIS A 492 12.16 20.25 8.67
CA HIS A 492 12.73 19.34 9.68
C HIS A 492 12.17 19.60 11.08
N ARG A 493 11.94 20.87 11.46
CA ARG A 493 11.30 21.20 12.74
C ARG A 493 9.91 20.60 12.87
N ARG A 494 9.17 20.52 11.78
CA ARG A 494 7.82 19.91 11.75
C ARG A 494 7.86 18.40 11.76
N HIS A 495 8.83 17.82 11.10
CA HIS A 495 9.01 16.37 11.00
C HIS A 495 10.48 16.01 11.28
N PRO A 496 10.89 15.98 12.57
CA PRO A 496 12.28 15.72 12.95
C PRO A 496 12.80 14.35 12.49
N ASP A 497 11.90 13.38 12.38
CA ASP A 497 12.19 12.01 11.99
C ASP A 497 12.22 11.79 10.46
N ASP A 498 11.95 12.82 9.66
CA ASP A 498 12.02 12.71 8.19
C ASP A 498 13.48 12.76 7.73
N VAL A 499 13.99 11.58 7.43
CA VAL A 499 15.39 11.34 7.04
C VAL A 499 15.72 12.01 5.71
N GLU A 500 14.75 12.08 4.80
CA GLU A 500 14.92 12.66 3.48
C GLU A 500 15.11 14.18 3.55
N VAL A 501 14.43 14.86 4.46
CA VAL A 501 14.65 16.29 4.70
C VAL A 501 16.07 16.55 5.23
N ARG A 502 16.58 15.66 6.09
CA ARG A 502 17.98 15.72 6.56
C ARG A 502 18.96 15.51 5.42
N TYR A 503 18.69 14.52 4.55
CA TYR A 503 19.51 14.30 3.35
C TYR A 503 19.52 15.51 2.43
N LEU A 504 18.39 16.18 2.19
CA LEU A 504 18.33 17.42 1.39
C LEU A 504 19.14 18.54 2.02
N SER A 505 19.09 18.71 3.35
CA SER A 505 19.90 19.71 4.06
C SER A 505 21.39 19.42 3.91
N MET A 506 21.80 18.18 4.05
CA MET A 506 23.17 17.73 3.85
C MET A 506 23.65 18.01 2.41
N ARG A 507 22.81 17.66 1.40
CA ARG A 507 23.10 17.95 -0.01
C ARG A 507 23.28 19.45 -0.29
N LEU A 508 22.45 20.29 0.34
CA LEU A 508 22.60 21.74 0.24
C LEU A 508 23.98 22.21 0.72
N TYR A 509 24.42 21.74 1.91
CA TYR A 509 25.74 22.07 2.45
C TYR A 509 26.90 21.54 1.59
N THR A 510 26.72 20.33 1.03
CA THR A 510 27.69 19.75 0.07
C THR A 510 27.85 20.64 -1.17
N HIS A 511 26.72 21.10 -1.76
CA HIS A 511 26.75 22.02 -2.89
C HIS A 511 27.29 23.41 -2.55
N ALA A 512 27.13 23.83 -1.31
CA ALA A 512 27.70 25.07 -0.81
C ALA A 512 29.21 24.99 -0.45
N ARG A 513 29.83 23.82 -0.60
CA ARG A 513 31.20 23.52 -0.19
C ARG A 513 31.45 23.81 1.30
N MET A 514 30.47 23.38 2.13
CA MET A 514 30.54 23.43 3.60
C MET A 514 30.58 22.00 4.17
N PRO A 515 31.65 21.23 3.88
CA PRO A 515 31.71 19.82 4.25
C PRO A 515 31.69 19.61 5.78
N GLU A 516 32.14 20.56 6.56
CA GLU A 516 32.11 20.53 8.02
C GLU A 516 30.69 20.48 8.59
N ARG A 517 29.69 21.07 7.89
CA ARG A 517 28.28 21.01 8.25
C ARG A 517 27.59 19.78 7.67
N ALA A 518 28.08 19.29 6.55
CA ALA A 518 27.50 18.12 5.88
C ALA A 518 27.94 16.79 6.53
N LEU A 519 29.20 16.68 6.99
CA LEU A 519 29.80 15.43 7.44
C LEU A 519 29.08 14.75 8.62
N PRO A 520 28.67 15.45 9.69
CA PRO A 520 27.97 14.81 10.80
C PRO A 520 26.66 14.12 10.33
N VAL A 521 25.89 14.81 9.47
CA VAL A 521 24.64 14.29 8.94
C VAL A 521 24.89 13.13 7.97
N ALA A 522 25.92 13.24 7.11
CA ALA A 522 26.27 12.17 6.17
C ALA A 522 26.71 10.89 6.89
N ARG A 523 27.54 11.02 7.96
CA ARG A 523 27.94 9.87 8.79
C ARG A 523 26.77 9.23 9.49
N GLU A 524 25.89 10.02 10.11
CA GLU A 524 24.70 9.52 10.78
C GLU A 524 23.79 8.76 9.80
N LEU A 525 23.52 9.34 8.62
CA LEU A 525 22.71 8.69 7.59
C LEU A 525 23.33 7.37 7.12
N ALA A 526 24.63 7.34 6.84
CA ALA A 526 25.32 6.12 6.41
C ALA A 526 25.38 5.05 7.51
N THR A 527 25.50 5.45 8.79
CA THR A 527 25.50 4.51 9.93
C THR A 527 24.12 3.93 10.17
N ASN A 528 23.07 4.74 10.11
CA ASN A 528 21.70 4.29 10.34
C ASN A 528 21.12 3.50 9.16
N TYR A 529 21.66 3.74 7.95
CA TYR A 529 21.20 3.11 6.70
C TYR A 529 22.36 2.56 5.90
N PRO A 530 23.06 1.52 6.40
CA PRO A 530 24.36 1.06 5.85
C PRO A 530 24.26 0.45 4.45
N LYS A 531 23.05 0.12 3.97
CA LYS A 531 22.80 -0.39 2.62
C LYS A 531 22.17 0.65 1.69
N HIS A 532 22.02 1.89 2.14
CA HIS A 532 21.39 2.92 1.33
C HIS A 532 22.41 3.64 0.45
N SER A 533 22.45 3.31 -0.84
CA SER A 533 23.48 3.76 -1.78
C SER A 533 23.63 5.28 -1.88
N LEU A 534 22.51 6.03 -1.82
CA LEU A 534 22.57 7.50 -1.90
C LEU A 534 23.22 8.13 -0.66
N TYR A 535 22.99 7.56 0.52
CA TYR A 535 23.60 8.07 1.75
C TYR A 535 25.09 7.74 1.81
N LEU A 536 25.46 6.53 1.35
CA LEU A 536 26.86 6.12 1.20
C LEU A 536 27.59 6.98 0.16
N ALA A 537 26.99 7.20 -1.00
CA ALA A 537 27.56 8.07 -2.04
C ALA A 537 27.71 9.50 -1.54
N ALA A 538 26.72 10.03 -0.79
CA ALA A 538 26.80 11.34 -0.20
C ALA A 538 27.89 11.46 0.86
N LEU A 539 28.11 10.44 1.69
CA LEU A 539 29.23 10.39 2.63
C LEU A 539 30.56 10.43 1.89
N SER A 540 30.69 9.63 0.82
CA SER A 540 31.88 9.69 -0.05
C SER A 540 32.11 11.08 -0.64
N ASP A 541 31.04 11.78 -1.10
CA ASP A 541 31.15 13.14 -1.63
C ASP A 541 31.69 14.12 -0.63
N VAL A 542 31.20 14.07 0.60
CA VAL A 542 31.61 14.97 1.68
C VAL A 542 33.07 14.70 2.09
N LEU A 543 33.45 13.42 2.23
CA LEU A 543 34.80 13.02 2.55
C LEU A 543 35.79 13.45 1.44
N TYR A 544 35.40 13.27 0.18
CA TYR A 544 36.18 13.69 -0.97
C TYR A 544 36.42 15.23 -0.97
N GLN A 545 35.37 16.02 -0.64
CA GLN A 545 35.49 17.47 -0.53
C GLN A 545 36.40 17.92 0.61
N GLN A 546 36.54 17.11 1.66
CA GLN A 546 37.50 17.33 2.75
C GLN A 546 38.93 16.84 2.43
N ASN A 547 39.18 16.45 1.18
CA ASN A 547 40.44 15.86 0.72
C ASN A 547 40.81 14.51 1.38
N GLN A 548 39.82 13.83 2.04
CA GLN A 548 39.97 12.50 2.63
C GLN A 548 39.66 11.43 1.58
N LYS A 549 40.45 11.40 0.49
CA LYS A 549 40.17 10.58 -0.69
C LYS A 549 40.17 9.08 -0.38
N GLU A 550 41.08 8.58 0.41
CA GLU A 550 41.14 7.17 0.80
C GLU A 550 39.89 6.73 1.57
N ALA A 551 39.47 7.55 2.54
CA ALA A 551 38.26 7.31 3.32
C ALA A 551 36.97 7.41 2.47
N ALA A 552 37.01 8.14 1.35
CA ALA A 552 35.87 8.30 0.45
C ALA A 552 35.66 7.07 -0.48
N LEU A 553 36.70 6.26 -0.71
CA LEU A 553 36.62 5.11 -1.64
C LEU A 553 35.65 4.02 -1.17
N GLN A 554 35.77 3.60 0.09
CA GLN A 554 34.94 2.50 0.61
C GLN A 554 33.44 2.82 0.57
N PRO A 555 32.94 3.98 1.06
CA PRO A 555 31.53 4.31 0.96
C PRO A 555 31.03 4.36 -0.49
N LEU A 556 31.85 4.83 -1.45
CA LEU A 556 31.46 4.87 -2.86
C LEU A 556 31.41 3.47 -3.48
N THR A 557 32.37 2.61 -3.16
CA THR A 557 32.40 1.21 -3.59
C THR A 557 31.16 0.46 -3.10
N GLU A 558 30.81 0.62 -1.81
CA GLU A 558 29.61 0.04 -1.23
C GLU A 558 28.31 0.62 -1.86
N ALA A 559 28.27 1.93 -2.09
CA ALA A 559 27.14 2.56 -2.76
C ALA A 559 26.89 1.94 -4.15
N ILE A 560 27.96 1.73 -4.92
CA ILE A 560 27.91 1.13 -6.25
C ILE A 560 27.57 -0.35 -6.15
N ARG A 561 28.09 -1.08 -5.17
CA ARG A 561 27.76 -2.48 -4.93
C ARG A 561 26.24 -2.66 -4.75
N TYR A 562 25.59 -1.80 -3.98
CA TYR A 562 24.14 -1.84 -3.79
C TYR A 562 23.36 -1.27 -4.98
N THR A 563 23.91 -0.29 -5.70
CA THR A 563 23.26 0.33 -6.85
C THR A 563 24.27 0.58 -7.98
N PRO A 564 24.58 -0.46 -8.77
CA PRO A 564 25.56 -0.37 -9.88
C PRO A 564 25.26 0.71 -10.91
N ARG A 565 24.01 1.13 -10.99
CA ARG A 565 23.53 2.23 -11.81
C ARG A 565 24.24 3.57 -11.56
N LEU A 566 24.80 3.76 -10.38
CA LEU A 566 25.63 4.93 -10.07
C LEU A 566 26.85 5.05 -11.00
N LEU A 567 27.34 3.93 -11.59
CA LEU A 567 28.43 3.91 -12.56
C LEU A 567 28.15 4.75 -13.81
N THR A 568 26.91 4.86 -14.23
CA THR A 568 26.51 5.68 -15.39
C THR A 568 26.28 7.14 -15.04
N GLY A 569 26.37 7.51 -13.76
CA GLY A 569 26.11 8.84 -13.24
C GLY A 569 27.14 9.87 -13.63
N GLN A 570 26.75 11.15 -13.61
CA GLN A 570 27.60 12.30 -13.90
C GLN A 570 28.86 12.33 -13.02
N ARG A 571 28.72 12.00 -11.73
CA ARG A 571 29.83 11.98 -10.79
C ARG A 571 30.97 11.04 -11.23
N ILE A 572 30.64 9.82 -11.62
CA ILE A 572 31.68 8.86 -12.04
C ILE A 572 32.37 9.35 -13.33
N ARG A 573 31.63 10.00 -14.23
CA ARG A 573 32.22 10.61 -15.43
C ARG A 573 33.12 11.78 -15.08
N GLU A 574 32.76 12.62 -14.11
CA GLU A 574 33.57 13.72 -13.61
C GLU A 574 34.83 13.19 -12.94
N LEU A 575 34.75 12.18 -12.09
CA LEU A 575 35.88 11.52 -11.48
C LEU A 575 36.86 10.96 -12.55
N LYS A 576 36.31 10.28 -13.57
CA LYS A 576 37.13 9.78 -14.69
C LYS A 576 37.86 10.86 -15.46
N ARG A 577 37.26 12.07 -15.56
CA ARG A 577 37.86 13.22 -16.30
C ARG A 577 38.84 14.02 -15.44
N HIS A 578 38.53 14.23 -14.18
CA HIS A 578 39.20 15.23 -13.33
C HIS A 578 40.07 14.63 -12.22
N ASP A 579 39.84 13.36 -11.82
CA ASP A 579 40.66 12.65 -10.83
C ASP A 579 40.82 11.18 -11.21
N ARG A 580 41.65 10.97 -12.21
CA ARG A 580 41.93 9.65 -12.77
C ARG A 580 42.44 8.65 -11.73
N LYS A 581 43.31 9.12 -10.81
CA LYS A 581 43.86 8.26 -9.75
C LYS A 581 42.78 7.71 -8.83
N PHE A 582 41.86 8.57 -8.39
CA PHE A 582 40.75 8.14 -7.56
C PHE A 582 39.82 7.19 -8.32
N TYR A 583 39.52 7.49 -9.60
CA TYR A 583 38.70 6.64 -10.44
C TYR A 583 39.30 5.26 -10.66
N ASP A 584 40.62 5.17 -10.92
CA ASP A 584 41.31 3.89 -11.14
C ASP A 584 41.38 3.06 -9.83
N ALA A 585 41.58 3.70 -8.67
CA ALA A 585 41.49 3.05 -7.36
C ALA A 585 40.06 2.51 -7.08
N LEU A 586 39.05 3.30 -7.43
CA LEU A 586 37.65 2.87 -7.35
C LEU A 586 37.40 1.65 -8.24
N LEU A 587 37.86 1.69 -9.50
CA LEU A 587 37.70 0.54 -10.42
C LEU A 587 38.39 -0.71 -9.88
N GLN A 588 39.61 -0.55 -9.35
CA GLN A 588 40.34 -1.68 -8.75
C GLN A 588 39.51 -2.35 -7.63
N GLN A 589 38.92 -1.55 -6.72
CA GLN A 589 38.07 -2.10 -5.68
C GLN A 589 36.79 -2.76 -6.23
N LEU A 590 36.15 -2.15 -7.22
CA LEU A 590 34.93 -2.70 -7.83
C LEU A 590 35.20 -4.01 -8.56
N CYS A 591 36.29 -4.11 -9.32
CA CYS A 591 36.66 -5.30 -10.08
C CYS A 591 37.12 -6.47 -9.17
N ALA A 592 37.51 -6.18 -7.95
CA ALA A 592 37.85 -7.17 -6.92
C ALA A 592 36.64 -7.73 -6.17
N LEU A 593 35.44 -7.12 -6.35
CA LEU A 593 34.23 -7.60 -5.68
C LEU A 593 33.81 -8.97 -6.20
N THR A 594 33.56 -9.88 -5.28
CA THR A 594 33.05 -11.21 -5.56
C THR A 594 31.84 -11.50 -4.69
N PRO A 595 30.84 -12.29 -5.18
CA PRO A 595 29.74 -12.73 -4.36
C PRO A 595 30.23 -13.56 -3.15
N ALA A 596 29.60 -13.35 -2.01
CA ALA A 596 29.80 -14.19 -0.83
C ALA A 596 28.88 -15.41 -0.86
N ASP A 597 29.23 -16.45 -0.07
CA ASP A 597 28.33 -17.59 0.16
C ASP A 597 27.06 -17.09 0.83
N GLY A 598 25.92 -17.35 0.21
CA GLY A 598 24.60 -16.89 0.72
C GLY A 598 24.08 -15.58 0.12
N ASP A 599 24.83 -14.91 -0.75
CA ASP A 599 24.34 -13.73 -1.46
C ASP A 599 23.06 -14.02 -2.25
N SER A 600 22.18 -13.03 -2.30
CA SER A 600 20.90 -13.14 -3.00
C SER A 600 21.08 -13.15 -4.52
N PRO A 601 20.10 -13.67 -5.30
CA PRO A 601 20.12 -13.55 -6.76
C PRO A 601 20.21 -12.10 -7.25
N ALA A 602 19.64 -11.16 -6.52
CA ALA A 602 19.76 -9.73 -6.82
C ALA A 602 21.21 -9.23 -6.64
N ASP A 603 21.92 -9.74 -5.65
CA ASP A 603 23.34 -9.42 -5.48
C ASP A 603 24.18 -10.00 -6.60
N TYR A 604 23.95 -11.27 -7.00
CA TYR A 604 24.59 -11.85 -8.19
C TYR A 604 24.34 -11.02 -9.45
N ALA A 605 23.13 -10.48 -9.63
CA ALA A 605 22.84 -9.60 -10.75
C ALA A 605 23.66 -8.29 -10.69
N ARG A 606 23.82 -7.71 -9.49
CA ARG A 606 24.63 -6.50 -9.27
C ARG A 606 26.12 -6.77 -9.57
N TYR A 607 26.67 -7.87 -9.08
CA TYR A 607 28.04 -8.28 -9.38
C TYR A 607 28.24 -8.55 -10.87
N GLY A 608 27.26 -9.18 -11.53
CA GLY A 608 27.28 -9.40 -12.97
C GLY A 608 27.37 -8.09 -13.75
N TYR A 609 26.61 -7.07 -13.34
CA TYR A 609 26.68 -5.75 -13.94
C TYR A 609 28.05 -5.06 -13.70
N ILE A 610 28.55 -5.10 -12.46
CA ILE A 610 29.85 -4.51 -12.11
C ILE A 610 30.98 -5.21 -12.92
N ALA A 611 30.96 -6.54 -13.00
CA ALA A 611 31.94 -7.31 -13.80
C ALA A 611 31.90 -6.90 -15.27
N ARG A 612 30.72 -6.66 -15.84
CA ARG A 612 30.56 -6.16 -17.21
C ARG A 612 31.15 -4.77 -17.39
N TRP A 613 30.92 -3.88 -16.41
CA TRP A 613 31.53 -2.55 -16.41
C TRP A 613 33.05 -2.59 -16.35
N CYS A 614 33.62 -3.55 -15.60
CA CYS A 614 35.06 -3.82 -15.53
C CYS A 614 35.62 -4.52 -16.80
N GLY A 615 34.81 -4.80 -17.81
CA GLY A 615 35.22 -5.44 -19.04
C GLY A 615 35.29 -6.98 -18.98
N ASN A 616 34.99 -7.60 -17.85
CA ASN A 616 34.98 -9.06 -17.68
C ASN A 616 33.62 -9.67 -18.08
N ARG A 617 33.39 -9.86 -19.38
CA ARG A 617 32.11 -10.34 -19.89
C ARG A 617 31.83 -11.79 -19.45
N ALA A 618 32.83 -12.66 -19.43
CA ALA A 618 32.63 -14.05 -19.02
C ALA A 618 32.15 -14.18 -17.58
N LEU A 619 32.76 -13.41 -16.65
CA LEU A 619 32.37 -13.38 -15.27
C LEU A 619 30.98 -12.75 -15.09
N SER A 620 30.68 -11.68 -15.86
CA SER A 620 29.34 -11.06 -15.90
C SER A 620 28.28 -12.06 -16.26
N ASP A 621 28.42 -12.76 -17.40
CA ASP A 621 27.45 -13.72 -17.88
C ASP A 621 27.26 -14.89 -16.89
N LYS A 622 28.35 -15.35 -16.24
CA LYS A 622 28.28 -16.36 -15.18
C LYS A 622 27.36 -15.90 -14.03
N TYR A 623 27.62 -14.71 -13.49
CA TYR A 623 26.83 -14.20 -12.37
C TYR A 623 25.37 -13.89 -12.74
N LEU A 624 25.15 -13.35 -13.93
CA LEU A 624 23.79 -13.06 -14.42
C LEU A 624 22.99 -14.35 -14.64
N ARG A 625 23.60 -15.43 -15.15
CA ARG A 625 22.94 -16.74 -15.26
C ARG A 625 22.53 -17.30 -13.92
N ILE A 626 23.45 -17.31 -12.93
CA ILE A 626 23.11 -17.71 -11.55
C ILE A 626 21.94 -16.88 -11.00
N ALA A 627 21.93 -15.57 -11.25
CA ALA A 627 20.87 -14.70 -10.80
C ALA A 627 19.51 -15.07 -11.39
N VAL A 628 19.42 -15.32 -12.72
CA VAL A 628 18.15 -15.66 -13.38
C VAL A 628 17.71 -17.11 -13.16
N GLU A 629 18.62 -18.03 -12.95
CA GLU A 629 18.30 -19.41 -12.56
C GLU A 629 17.64 -19.48 -11.20
N ARG A 630 18.15 -18.69 -10.25
CA ARG A 630 17.60 -18.64 -8.88
C ARG A 630 16.39 -17.71 -8.75
N LEU A 631 16.32 -16.65 -9.54
CA LEU A 631 15.24 -15.67 -9.51
C LEU A 631 14.92 -15.17 -10.94
N PRO A 632 14.16 -15.95 -11.73
CA PRO A 632 13.87 -15.66 -13.12
C PRO A 632 13.09 -14.35 -13.37
N ASN A 633 12.47 -13.75 -12.34
CA ASN A 633 11.74 -12.49 -12.44
C ASN A 633 12.61 -11.22 -12.31
N LEU A 634 13.92 -11.35 -12.26
CA LEU A 634 14.83 -10.22 -12.39
C LEU A 634 14.91 -9.79 -13.85
N ALA A 635 14.36 -8.63 -14.18
CA ALA A 635 14.24 -8.19 -15.57
C ALA A 635 15.58 -7.85 -16.21
N THR A 636 16.37 -6.99 -15.58
CA THR A 636 17.64 -6.48 -16.15
C THR A 636 18.65 -7.55 -16.52
N PRO A 637 18.87 -8.63 -15.74
CA PRO A 637 19.77 -9.70 -16.14
C PRO A 637 19.41 -10.35 -17.49
N TRP A 638 18.11 -10.50 -17.80
CA TRP A 638 17.69 -11.05 -19.09
C TRP A 638 18.10 -10.17 -20.26
N HIS A 639 17.90 -8.84 -20.12
CA HIS A 639 18.37 -7.90 -21.14
C HIS A 639 19.89 -7.96 -21.32
N LEU A 640 20.65 -7.98 -20.23
CA LEU A 640 22.12 -8.06 -20.29
C LEU A 640 22.61 -9.38 -20.88
N LEU A 641 21.84 -10.46 -20.76
CA LEU A 641 22.11 -11.76 -21.42
C LEU A 641 21.59 -11.82 -22.87
N GLY A 642 20.89 -10.78 -23.36
CA GLY A 642 20.40 -10.69 -24.73
C GLY A 642 18.98 -11.24 -24.94
N ASP A 643 18.25 -11.55 -23.88
CA ASP A 643 16.85 -12.01 -23.94
C ASP A 643 15.87 -10.86 -23.70
N ASP A 644 15.69 -10.03 -24.73
CA ASP A 644 14.85 -8.83 -24.66
C ASP A 644 13.36 -9.14 -24.54
N ASP A 645 12.89 -10.28 -24.98
CA ASP A 645 11.48 -10.66 -24.90
C ASP A 645 11.09 -10.96 -23.45
N LYS A 646 11.91 -11.70 -22.72
CA LYS A 646 11.73 -11.92 -21.28
C LYS A 646 11.83 -10.61 -20.49
N TYR A 647 12.81 -9.78 -20.84
CA TYR A 647 12.94 -8.46 -20.23
C TYR A 647 11.67 -7.62 -20.41
N ARG A 648 11.16 -7.51 -21.63
CA ARG A 648 9.94 -6.76 -21.94
C ARG A 648 8.73 -7.29 -21.18
N LEU A 649 8.55 -8.62 -21.15
CA LEU A 649 7.47 -9.23 -20.40
C LEU A 649 7.52 -8.88 -18.91
N LEU A 650 8.70 -8.95 -18.30
CA LEU A 650 8.89 -8.67 -16.88
C LEU A 650 8.64 -7.20 -16.52
N ILE A 651 9.02 -6.27 -17.39
CA ILE A 651 8.84 -4.82 -17.17
C ILE A 651 7.40 -4.38 -17.43
N TYR A 652 6.75 -4.90 -18.49
CA TYR A 652 5.46 -4.38 -18.94
C TYR A 652 4.30 -5.32 -18.67
N GLY A 653 4.55 -6.59 -18.47
CA GLY A 653 3.52 -7.62 -18.43
C GLY A 653 2.78 -7.75 -19.77
N ALA A 654 2.01 -8.81 -19.91
CA ALA A 654 1.29 -9.13 -21.15
C ALA A 654 0.27 -8.08 -21.58
N PHE A 655 -0.20 -7.24 -20.67
CA PHE A 655 -1.27 -6.26 -20.93
C PHE A 655 -0.79 -4.84 -21.26
N ARG A 656 0.49 -4.55 -21.12
CA ARG A 656 1.03 -3.22 -21.38
C ARG A 656 1.69 -3.17 -22.76
N LYS A 657 0.99 -2.56 -23.72
CA LYS A 657 1.49 -2.33 -25.08
C LYS A 657 2.59 -1.26 -25.21
N LYS A 658 3.01 -0.63 -24.13
CA LYS A 658 4.06 0.40 -24.18
C LYS A 658 5.43 -0.25 -24.36
N GLN A 659 6.14 0.19 -25.39
CA GLN A 659 7.54 -0.20 -25.55
C GLN A 659 8.36 0.19 -24.31
N PRO A 660 9.34 -0.62 -23.92
CA PRO A 660 10.28 -0.28 -22.88
C PRO A 660 10.90 1.07 -23.20
N THR A 661 10.73 2.03 -22.31
CA THR A 661 11.64 3.16 -22.32
C THR A 661 12.98 2.57 -21.97
N THR A 662 13.86 2.56 -22.97
CA THR A 662 15.20 2.04 -22.89
C THR A 662 15.80 2.22 -21.52
N ASP A 663 15.97 1.13 -20.94
CA ASP A 663 17.08 0.66 -20.21
C ASP A 663 17.44 1.23 -18.87
N PHE A 664 17.31 0.31 -17.93
CA PHE A 664 17.67 0.53 -16.55
C PHE A 664 19.16 0.80 -16.35
N PHE A 665 20.06 0.32 -17.23
CA PHE A 665 21.50 0.38 -17.02
C PHE A 665 22.30 1.03 -18.16
N GLU A 666 21.85 1.04 -19.39
CA GLU A 666 22.75 1.31 -20.51
C GLU A 666 22.70 2.71 -21.14
N ASN A 667 21.58 3.43 -21.15
CA ASN A 667 21.46 4.61 -22.01
C ASN A 667 20.95 5.91 -21.38
N LYS A 668 20.60 5.94 -20.10
CA LYS A 668 20.26 7.19 -19.42
C LYS A 668 21.26 7.49 -18.32
N GLU A 669 21.85 8.66 -18.44
CA GLU A 669 22.52 9.31 -17.32
C GLU A 669 21.52 9.43 -16.16
N ILE A 670 21.72 8.61 -15.13
CA ILE A 670 20.95 8.74 -13.91
C ILE A 670 21.84 9.40 -12.90
N THR A 671 21.45 10.61 -12.57
CA THR A 671 22.08 11.34 -11.49
C THR A 671 21.61 10.76 -10.16
N ASP A 672 22.44 10.89 -9.12
CA ASP A 672 22.06 10.56 -7.73
C ASP A 672 20.76 11.25 -7.33
N TRP A 673 20.55 12.46 -7.87
CA TRP A 673 19.34 13.22 -7.69
C TRP A 673 18.10 12.56 -8.28
N GLU A 674 18.19 12.00 -9.49
CA GLU A 674 17.05 11.29 -10.10
C GLU A 674 16.69 10.02 -9.32
N LEU A 675 17.70 9.28 -8.84
CA LEU A 675 17.47 8.12 -7.99
C LEU A 675 16.79 8.53 -6.69
N PHE A 676 17.25 9.59 -6.06
CA PHE A 676 16.64 10.15 -4.87
C PHE A 676 15.19 10.57 -5.14
N VAL A 677 14.94 11.36 -6.18
CA VAL A 677 13.59 11.85 -6.52
C VAL A 677 12.63 10.70 -6.79
N ARG A 678 13.06 9.66 -7.51
CA ARG A 678 12.19 8.49 -7.77
C ARG A 678 11.85 7.72 -6.50
N SER A 679 12.81 7.44 -5.67
CA SER A 679 12.60 6.77 -4.38
C SER A 679 11.78 7.64 -3.44
N TYR A 680 12.14 8.91 -3.35
CA TYR A 680 11.54 9.87 -2.45
C TYR A 680 10.11 10.25 -2.85
N ARG A 681 9.83 10.34 -4.16
CA ARG A 681 8.48 10.71 -4.67
C ARG A 681 7.40 9.83 -4.06
N HIS A 682 7.60 8.52 -4.07
CA HIS A 682 6.61 7.58 -3.52
C HIS A 682 6.40 7.78 -2.01
N LYS A 683 7.46 7.93 -1.25
CA LYS A 683 7.39 8.23 0.19
C LYS A 683 6.74 9.59 0.44
N PHE A 684 7.13 10.60 -0.33
CA PHE A 684 6.62 11.96 -0.22
C PHE A 684 5.11 12.04 -0.49
N GLU A 685 4.64 11.41 -1.57
CA GLU A 685 3.22 11.35 -1.91
C GLU A 685 2.41 10.63 -0.83
N SER A 686 2.94 9.56 -0.27
CA SER A 686 2.29 8.82 0.81
C SER A 686 2.23 9.63 2.12
N ARG A 687 3.30 10.33 2.48
CA ARG A 687 3.41 11.10 3.74
C ARG A 687 2.58 12.39 3.70
N TYR A 688 2.67 13.13 2.61
CA TYR A 688 2.15 14.49 2.52
C TYR A 688 0.97 14.63 1.58
N GLY A 689 0.63 13.58 0.84
CA GLY A 689 -0.52 13.54 -0.07
C GLY A 689 -0.45 14.50 -1.25
N CYS A 690 0.74 14.95 -1.66
CA CYS A 690 0.93 15.82 -2.83
C CYS A 690 2.14 15.37 -3.66
N LEU A 691 2.09 15.70 -4.96
CA LEU A 691 3.15 15.38 -5.89
C LEU A 691 4.40 16.23 -5.64
N LEU A 692 5.55 15.57 -5.63
CA LEU A 692 6.83 16.24 -5.73
C LEU A 692 7.00 16.72 -7.18
N THR A 693 7.34 18.00 -7.38
CA THR A 693 7.66 18.50 -8.72
C THR A 693 8.95 17.85 -9.23
N ASP A 694 8.97 17.47 -10.51
CA ASP A 694 10.18 17.00 -11.21
C ASP A 694 11.16 18.17 -11.39
N ILE A 695 11.75 18.59 -10.29
CA ILE A 695 12.73 19.69 -10.28
C ILE A 695 14.11 19.05 -10.38
N GLY A 696 14.79 19.30 -11.47
CA GLY A 696 16.21 19.02 -11.60
C GLY A 696 16.61 17.73 -12.29
N THR A 697 15.84 17.28 -13.27
CA THR A 697 16.25 16.19 -14.18
C THR A 697 17.13 16.67 -15.35
N ARG A 698 17.62 17.93 -15.32
CA ARG A 698 18.57 18.47 -16.30
C ARG A 698 19.82 19.01 -15.63
#